data_46dbbbf15ca6cfb0c735595fc8d187cd
#
_entry.id   46dbbbf15ca6cfb0c735595fc8d187cd
#
_cell.length_a   1.000
_cell.length_b   1.000
_cell.length_c   1.000
_cell.angle_alpha   90.00
_cell.angle_beta   90.00
_cell.angle_gamma   90.00
#
_symmetry.space_group_name_H-M   'P 1'
#
loop_
_entity.id
_entity.type
_entity.pdbx_description
1 polymer ?
#
loop_
_entity_poly.entity_id
_entity_poly.type
_entity_poly.pdbx_seq_one_letter_code
_entity_poly.pdbx_strand_id
1 'polypeptide(L)'
;MRRVVSLATAARCAAALLACSSLAGAVPRRMVEEDLYRFVWVADPQISPDGSRVAFVRVTTDSAADEYRTAIWLADTAGGAPRPLTAGPRDGQPRWSPDGAMLAFVRGAEGKPGQIHLLPMSGGEATQLTRLKGGASSPAWSPDGRRIAFASGTNPAVDDDTTRAKPKKEPGRVITRPVFRINNAGYLDPEHPSHVWVVDAAGGKPRQLTTGTFNERAPEWSRNGASVCFTSDRRKEPWFGQDDDDLYAVAPGRTTPAEGSGFRTLVDYDGGIGDWAEAADGRIAFVGGVNPNEDHSYDQNDLMITAGAGRAVRSLTTDYDFDIGGGIGSDQHPPRGGGQRPLAFSADGRSLLAVVGKQGAAMLARVDAQSGRVEELTPAGREVIAGTGSADGEHWALTMGDPTTPGDLVLFDAGTRALKKLYGPNDALLSGIQLGRVEAFWYPSFDGQRIQGWIMKPPDFTPTRRYPLVLNIHGGPHAAFGAAFMHEFQVLAGAGYLVVYTNPRGSTTYGQEFGNSIQYRYPGDDYRDLMAGVDEVVKRGYVDPKRMSVCGGSGGGLLTNWTITHTDRFAAAVTDRCVSEWISFYYSADFTLFRPTWFKKPPFEDPQEYIERSPVTYASRVTTPLMIIHSEEDWRAPIGQGEAMFRALKQQHKTAVMVRFPGENHELSRSGTPSRRVQRLHHYHRWFDKWLMGKPVKDYDE
;
A
#
# COMPACT_ATOMS: atom_id res chain seq x y z
N MET A 1 16.44 -29.69 79.60
CA MET A 1 16.78 -28.62 78.65
C MET A 1 16.76 -29.18 77.22
N ARG A 2 15.63 -29.02 76.52
CA ARG A 2 15.50 -29.41 75.10
C ARG A 2 15.51 -28.12 74.27
N ARG A 3 16.46 -28.05 73.34
CA ARG A 3 16.58 -26.93 72.42
C ARG A 3 15.46 -26.95 71.38
N VAL A 4 14.68 -25.87 71.30
CA VAL A 4 13.75 -25.57 70.24
C VAL A 4 14.58 -24.97 69.08
N VAL A 5 14.74 -25.71 68.00
CA VAL A 5 15.31 -25.18 66.75
C VAL A 5 14.20 -24.57 65.93
N SER A 6 14.35 -23.30 65.64
CA SER A 6 13.37 -22.41 64.97
C SER A 6 13.10 -22.87 63.54
N LEU A 7 11.81 -23.09 63.23
CA LEU A 7 11.24 -23.36 61.91
C LEU A 7 11.33 -22.16 60.91
N ALA A 8 11.91 -21.04 61.34
CA ALA A 8 11.96 -19.81 60.51
C ALA A 8 13.08 -19.79 59.44
N THR A 9 14.07 -20.69 59.53
CA THR A 9 15.22 -20.70 58.60
C THR A 9 14.95 -21.58 57.35
N ALA A 10 14.07 -22.57 57.47
CA ALA A 10 13.72 -23.46 56.33
C ALA A 10 12.75 -22.80 55.35
N ALA A 11 11.90 -21.87 55.79
CA ALA A 11 10.95 -21.16 54.90
C ALA A 11 11.63 -20.09 54.04
N ARG A 12 12.78 -19.53 54.45
CA ARG A 12 13.51 -18.53 53.63
C ARG A 12 14.38 -19.15 52.53
N CYS A 13 14.82 -20.37 52.67
CA CYS A 13 15.57 -21.08 51.61
C CYS A 13 14.64 -21.65 50.53
N ALA A 14 13.39 -22.04 50.86
CA ALA A 14 12.38 -22.51 49.92
C ALA A 14 11.83 -21.36 49.03
N ALA A 15 11.68 -20.15 49.62
CA ALA A 15 11.23 -18.96 48.86
C ALA A 15 12.31 -18.41 47.90
N ALA A 16 13.62 -18.59 48.21
CA ALA A 16 14.71 -18.20 47.33
C ALA A 16 14.91 -19.17 46.16
N LEU A 17 14.55 -20.45 46.30
CA LEU A 17 14.60 -21.45 45.21
C LEU A 17 13.36 -21.38 44.28
N LEU A 18 12.21 -20.83 44.72
CA LEU A 18 11.05 -20.60 43.90
C LEU A 18 11.14 -19.26 43.10
N ALA A 19 11.95 -18.30 43.52
CA ALA A 19 12.19 -17.05 42.80
C ALA A 19 13.23 -17.15 41.68
N CYS A 20 14.04 -18.22 41.64
CA CYS A 20 15.02 -18.45 40.56
C CYS A 20 14.49 -19.33 39.40
N SER A 21 13.29 -19.86 39.48
CA SER A 21 12.72 -20.75 38.45
C SER A 21 11.81 -20.03 37.41
N SER A 22 11.71 -18.69 37.44
CA SER A 22 10.86 -17.91 36.50
C SER A 22 11.62 -17.08 35.45
N LEU A 23 12.94 -17.37 35.27
CA LEU A 23 13.75 -16.77 34.18
C LEU A 23 14.23 -17.81 33.16
N ALA A 24 13.56 -18.94 33.04
CA ALA A 24 13.62 -19.72 31.81
C ALA A 24 12.83 -18.94 30.78
N GLY A 25 13.48 -18.08 29.98
CA GLY A 25 12.86 -17.37 28.86
C GLY A 25 12.05 -18.38 28.05
N ALA A 26 10.75 -18.11 27.85
CA ALA A 26 9.90 -18.97 27.04
C ALA A 26 10.61 -19.17 25.68
N VAL A 27 10.74 -20.44 25.25
CA VAL A 27 11.34 -20.75 23.94
C VAL A 27 10.54 -19.98 22.89
N PRO A 28 11.19 -19.16 22.05
CA PRO A 28 10.47 -18.37 21.06
C PRO A 28 9.64 -19.30 20.15
N ARG A 29 8.36 -18.98 19.98
CA ARG A 29 7.43 -19.75 19.15
C ARG A 29 7.52 -19.34 17.67
N ARG A 30 6.84 -20.06 16.82
CA ARG A 30 6.66 -19.71 15.40
C ARG A 30 5.57 -18.64 15.22
N MET A 31 5.67 -17.87 14.11
CA MET A 31 4.61 -16.98 13.66
C MET A 31 3.37 -17.80 13.31
N VAL A 32 2.19 -17.29 13.69
CA VAL A 32 0.88 -17.86 13.35
C VAL A 32 -0.05 -16.77 12.81
N GLU A 33 -1.15 -17.19 12.23
CA GLU A 33 -2.12 -16.33 11.57
C GLU A 33 -2.72 -15.28 12.52
N GLU A 34 -3.00 -15.68 13.78
CA GLU A 34 -3.59 -14.84 14.81
C GLU A 34 -2.64 -13.75 15.33
N ASP A 35 -1.35 -13.81 15.01
CA ASP A 35 -0.41 -12.73 15.34
C ASP A 35 -0.80 -11.41 14.65
N LEU A 36 -1.61 -11.47 13.59
CA LEU A 36 -2.20 -10.30 12.97
C LEU A 36 -2.92 -9.39 13.97
N TYR A 37 -3.62 -9.95 14.95
CA TYR A 37 -4.33 -9.17 15.97
C TYR A 37 -3.42 -8.41 16.94
N ARG A 38 -2.15 -8.78 16.97
CA ARG A 38 -1.14 -8.23 17.90
C ARG A 38 -0.23 -7.21 17.27
N PHE A 39 -0.19 -7.13 15.93
CA PHE A 39 0.60 -6.11 15.25
C PHE A 39 0.09 -4.71 15.56
N VAL A 40 1.03 -3.80 15.63
CA VAL A 40 0.82 -2.37 15.75
C VAL A 40 1.56 -1.69 14.59
N TRP A 41 0.89 -0.80 13.88
CA TRP A 41 1.49 -0.10 12.75
C TRP A 41 1.70 1.37 13.08
N VAL A 42 2.75 1.93 12.51
CA VAL A 42 3.05 3.37 12.48
C VAL A 42 2.68 3.89 11.10
N ALA A 43 1.74 4.81 11.02
CA ALA A 43 1.30 5.44 9.79
C ALA A 43 1.43 6.96 9.88
N ASP A 44 1.53 7.63 8.73
CA ASP A 44 1.52 9.09 8.57
C ASP A 44 2.42 9.84 9.59
N PRO A 45 3.73 9.53 9.68
CA PRO A 45 4.63 10.21 10.59
C PRO A 45 4.84 11.67 10.15
N GLN A 46 4.60 12.61 11.06
CA GLN A 46 4.69 14.06 10.84
C GLN A 46 5.67 14.68 11.85
N ILE A 47 6.85 15.07 11.38
CA ILE A 47 7.80 15.78 12.23
C ILE A 47 7.36 17.22 12.45
N SER A 48 7.55 17.74 13.67
CA SER A 48 7.25 19.15 13.98
C SER A 48 8.18 20.09 13.20
N PRO A 49 7.77 21.33 12.92
CA PRO A 49 8.59 22.28 12.17
C PRO A 49 9.99 22.49 12.75
N ASP A 50 10.13 22.46 14.08
CA ASP A 50 11.39 22.59 14.81
C ASP A 50 12.20 21.28 14.91
N GLY A 51 11.72 20.19 14.33
CA GLY A 51 12.39 18.88 14.35
C GLY A 51 12.37 18.14 15.70
N SER A 52 11.75 18.69 16.75
CA SER A 52 11.84 18.17 18.11
C SER A 52 10.87 17.02 18.43
N ARG A 53 9.76 16.91 17.70
CA ARG A 53 8.69 15.94 17.97
C ARG A 53 8.15 15.32 16.68
N VAL A 54 7.60 14.11 16.78
CA VAL A 54 6.92 13.42 15.68
C VAL A 54 5.52 13.03 16.12
N ALA A 55 4.49 13.58 15.48
CA ALA A 55 3.13 13.07 15.56
C ALA A 55 2.95 11.96 14.54
N PHE A 56 2.31 10.86 14.91
CA PHE A 56 2.06 9.74 14.01
C PHE A 56 0.75 9.05 14.32
N VAL A 57 0.19 8.36 13.35
CA VAL A 57 -0.99 7.52 13.54
C VAL A 57 -0.55 6.14 14.00
N ARG A 58 -0.98 5.76 15.19
CA ARG A 58 -0.83 4.39 15.69
C ARG A 58 -2.06 3.60 15.33
N VAL A 59 -1.88 2.52 14.57
CA VAL A 59 -2.95 1.61 14.16
C VAL A 59 -2.87 0.33 14.99
N THR A 60 -4.01 -0.12 15.52
CA THR A 60 -4.14 -1.37 16.29
C THR A 60 -5.37 -2.12 15.84
N THR A 61 -5.43 -3.41 16.15
CA THR A 61 -6.62 -4.22 15.95
C THR A 61 -7.44 -4.28 17.23
N ASP A 62 -8.73 -4.03 17.13
CA ASP A 62 -9.72 -4.39 18.15
C ASP A 62 -10.36 -5.71 17.75
N SER A 63 -9.92 -6.81 18.36
CA SER A 63 -10.42 -8.14 18.04
C SER A 63 -11.87 -8.38 18.49
N ALA A 64 -12.37 -7.60 19.44
CA ALA A 64 -13.77 -7.73 19.91
C ALA A 64 -14.75 -7.05 18.95
N ALA A 65 -14.35 -5.90 18.38
CA ALA A 65 -15.11 -5.18 17.36
C ALA A 65 -14.79 -5.65 15.93
N ASP A 66 -13.75 -6.46 15.76
CA ASP A 66 -13.21 -6.93 14.48
C ASP A 66 -12.87 -5.79 13.51
N GLU A 67 -12.26 -4.74 14.04
CA GLU A 67 -11.89 -3.54 13.27
C GLU A 67 -10.49 -3.02 13.60
N TYR A 68 -9.96 -2.18 12.72
CA TYR A 68 -8.74 -1.40 13.00
C TYR A 68 -9.11 -0.10 13.70
N ARG A 69 -8.35 0.24 14.76
CA ARG A 69 -8.45 1.51 15.49
C ARG A 69 -7.24 2.38 15.21
N THR A 70 -7.47 3.66 15.04
CA THR A 70 -6.41 4.64 14.81
C THR A 70 -6.47 5.75 15.86
N ALA A 71 -5.32 6.12 16.41
CA ALA A 71 -5.15 7.24 17.33
C ALA A 71 -3.83 7.96 17.03
N ILE A 72 -3.77 9.23 17.31
CA ILE A 72 -2.55 10.03 17.12
C ILE A 72 -1.67 9.92 18.36
N TRP A 73 -0.41 9.60 18.14
CA TRP A 73 0.63 9.49 19.17
C TRP A 73 1.74 10.49 18.92
N LEU A 74 2.53 10.79 19.94
CA LEU A 74 3.65 11.71 19.90
C LEU A 74 4.91 11.03 20.41
N ALA A 75 5.99 11.15 19.64
CA ALA A 75 7.34 10.79 20.03
C ALA A 75 8.23 12.02 20.08
N ASP A 76 9.12 12.10 21.06
CA ASP A 76 10.16 13.11 21.12
C ASP A 76 11.39 12.63 20.35
N THR A 77 12.00 13.49 19.51
CA THR A 77 13.18 13.10 18.72
C THR A 77 14.43 12.92 19.59
N ALA A 78 14.48 13.55 20.75
CA ALA A 78 15.51 13.32 21.75
C ALA A 78 15.48 11.88 22.29
N GLY A 79 14.30 11.24 22.34
CA GLY A 79 14.07 9.87 22.79
C GLY A 79 13.00 9.82 23.88
N GLY A 80 12.77 8.63 24.41
CA GLY A 80 11.71 8.35 25.38
C GLY A 80 10.57 7.53 24.75
N ALA A 81 9.64 7.03 25.59
CA ALA A 81 8.49 6.28 25.13
C ALA A 81 7.46 7.21 24.48
N PRO A 82 6.95 6.89 23.28
CA PRO A 82 5.85 7.64 22.69
C PRO A 82 4.61 7.63 23.57
N ARG A 83 3.84 8.71 23.53
CA ARG A 83 2.61 8.86 24.31
C ARG A 83 1.39 9.17 23.44
N PRO A 84 0.19 8.76 23.84
CA PRO A 84 -1.03 9.10 23.12
C PRO A 84 -1.30 10.61 23.19
N LEU A 85 -1.70 11.21 22.06
CA LEU A 85 -2.25 12.56 21.98
C LEU A 85 -3.77 12.53 21.91
N THR A 86 -4.36 11.52 21.26
CA THR A 86 -5.79 11.40 21.11
C THR A 86 -6.26 10.01 21.53
N ALA A 87 -7.53 9.88 21.87
CA ALA A 87 -8.15 8.61 22.30
C ALA A 87 -9.24 8.13 21.34
N GLY A 88 -9.43 8.80 20.21
CA GLY A 88 -10.48 8.43 19.26
C GLY A 88 -10.15 7.13 18.57
N PRO A 89 -11.16 6.29 18.18
CA PRO A 89 -10.86 5.06 17.45
C PRO A 89 -10.57 5.27 15.96
N ARG A 90 -10.78 6.48 15.44
CA ARG A 90 -10.67 6.81 13.99
C ARG A 90 -10.06 8.18 13.76
N ASP A 91 -8.96 8.50 14.49
CA ASP A 91 -8.20 9.72 14.31
C ASP A 91 -7.04 9.48 13.33
N GLY A 92 -6.80 10.42 12.39
CA GLY A 92 -5.75 10.32 11.40
C GLY A 92 -5.40 11.65 10.76
N GLN A 93 -4.49 11.64 9.79
CA GLN A 93 -4.03 12.80 9.04
C GLN A 93 -3.56 13.97 9.93
N PRO A 94 -2.64 13.73 10.90
CA PRO A 94 -2.09 14.81 11.72
C PRO A 94 -1.27 15.79 10.87
N ARG A 95 -1.47 17.10 11.07
CA ARG A 95 -0.70 18.16 10.40
C ARG A 95 -0.37 19.28 11.38
N TRP A 96 0.91 19.55 11.54
CA TRP A 96 1.39 20.62 12.41
C TRP A 96 1.08 22.00 11.85
N SER A 97 0.70 22.94 12.71
CA SER A 97 0.75 24.36 12.36
C SER A 97 2.20 24.81 12.11
N PRO A 98 2.46 25.82 11.29
CA PRO A 98 3.82 26.28 10.96
C PRO A 98 4.66 26.68 12.19
N ASP A 99 4.03 27.12 13.28
CA ASP A 99 4.67 27.47 14.55
C ASP A 99 4.80 26.28 15.53
N GLY A 100 4.29 25.09 15.16
CA GLY A 100 4.27 23.89 16.00
C GLY A 100 3.34 23.97 17.23
N ALA A 101 2.53 25.03 17.35
CA ALA A 101 1.67 25.24 18.52
C ALA A 101 0.35 24.45 18.47
N MET A 102 -0.10 24.08 17.27
CA MET A 102 -1.36 23.36 17.02
C MET A 102 -1.12 22.13 16.15
N LEU A 103 -1.98 21.12 16.33
CA LEU A 103 -2.08 19.97 15.43
C LEU A 103 -3.49 19.91 14.86
N ALA A 104 -3.63 20.03 13.53
CA ALA A 104 -4.87 19.69 12.84
C ALA A 104 -4.91 18.20 12.56
N PHE A 105 -6.08 17.57 12.66
CA PHE A 105 -6.26 16.17 12.34
C PHE A 105 -7.70 15.86 11.95
N VAL A 106 -7.92 14.74 11.31
CA VAL A 106 -9.24 14.26 10.94
C VAL A 106 -9.73 13.26 11.98
N ARG A 107 -10.92 13.48 12.53
CA ARG A 107 -11.61 12.54 13.40
C ARG A 107 -12.84 11.98 12.70
N GLY A 108 -12.84 10.67 12.50
CA GLY A 108 -14.00 9.91 12.02
C GLY A 108 -14.88 9.45 13.18
N ALA A 109 -16.15 9.17 12.86
CA ALA A 109 -17.06 8.47 13.72
C ALA A 109 -17.80 7.40 12.91
N GLU A 110 -18.33 6.39 13.56
CA GLU A 110 -19.05 5.31 12.88
C GLU A 110 -20.25 5.86 12.09
N GLY A 111 -20.32 5.47 10.82
CA GLY A 111 -21.39 5.91 9.91
C GLY A 111 -21.42 7.41 9.60
N LYS A 112 -20.37 8.16 9.96
CA LYS A 112 -20.28 9.60 9.69
C LYS A 112 -18.97 9.94 9.00
N PRO A 113 -18.97 10.89 8.05
CA PRO A 113 -17.74 11.35 7.43
C PRO A 113 -16.84 12.09 8.44
N GLY A 114 -15.52 11.95 8.24
CA GLY A 114 -14.53 12.60 9.08
C GLY A 114 -14.63 14.13 9.07
N GLN A 115 -14.20 14.75 10.18
CA GLN A 115 -14.17 16.21 10.35
C GLN A 115 -12.81 16.65 10.87
N ILE A 116 -12.40 17.86 10.50
CA ILE A 116 -11.14 18.43 11.00
C ILE A 116 -11.33 18.91 12.44
N HIS A 117 -10.37 18.56 13.28
CA HIS A 117 -10.24 18.99 14.67
C HIS A 117 -8.88 19.66 14.87
N LEU A 118 -8.81 20.57 15.82
CA LEU A 118 -7.58 21.25 16.24
C LEU A 118 -7.24 20.88 17.68
N LEU A 119 -5.98 20.50 17.91
CA LEU A 119 -5.45 20.16 19.23
C LEU A 119 -4.32 21.12 19.60
N PRO A 120 -4.44 21.90 20.70
CA PRO A 120 -3.33 22.72 21.20
C PRO A 120 -2.21 21.83 21.76
N MET A 121 -0.98 22.08 21.34
CA MET A 121 0.19 21.30 21.77
C MET A 121 0.71 21.72 23.16
N SER A 122 0.21 22.80 23.71
CA SER A 122 0.40 23.21 25.10
C SER A 122 -0.47 22.44 26.12
N GLY A 123 -1.40 21.62 25.62
CA GLY A 123 -2.38 20.86 26.40
C GLY A 123 -3.80 21.36 26.20
N GLY A 124 -4.77 20.55 26.63
CA GLY A 124 -6.20 20.81 26.44
C GLY A 124 -6.87 19.75 25.56
N GLU A 125 -8.15 19.95 25.27
CA GLU A 125 -8.94 19.05 24.43
C GLU A 125 -8.96 19.52 22.97
N ALA A 126 -9.15 18.56 22.06
CA ALA A 126 -9.32 18.86 20.65
C ALA A 126 -10.68 19.51 20.38
N THR A 127 -10.70 20.58 19.62
CA THR A 127 -11.93 21.27 19.19
C THR A 127 -12.27 20.96 17.75
N GLN A 128 -13.54 20.70 17.47
CA GLN A 128 -14.02 20.42 16.12
C GLN A 128 -14.10 21.71 15.31
N LEU A 129 -13.34 21.77 14.18
CA LEU A 129 -13.29 22.93 13.30
C LEU A 129 -14.33 22.90 12.19
N THR A 130 -14.57 21.71 11.57
CA THR A 130 -15.51 21.58 10.44
C THR A 130 -16.74 20.76 10.81
N ARG A 131 -17.89 21.03 10.14
CA ARG A 131 -19.15 20.27 10.28
C ARG A 131 -19.84 20.19 8.93
N LEU A 132 -19.18 19.56 7.96
CA LEU A 132 -19.65 19.43 6.59
C LEU A 132 -20.33 18.08 6.38
N LYS A 133 -21.43 18.04 5.60
CA LYS A 133 -22.20 16.81 5.33
C LYS A 133 -21.38 15.76 4.57
N GLY A 134 -20.56 16.19 3.60
CA GLY A 134 -19.63 15.34 2.86
C GLY A 134 -18.28 15.11 3.56
N GLY A 135 -18.13 15.58 4.83
CA GLY A 135 -16.88 15.45 5.58
C GLY A 135 -15.80 16.46 5.19
N ALA A 136 -14.64 16.30 5.82
CA ALA A 136 -13.43 17.08 5.53
C ALA A 136 -12.20 16.18 5.71
N SER A 137 -11.26 16.23 4.76
CA SER A 137 -10.05 15.42 4.73
C SER A 137 -8.88 16.21 4.16
N SER A 138 -7.66 15.68 4.27
CA SER A 138 -6.43 16.27 3.74
C SER A 138 -6.22 17.72 4.21
N PRO A 139 -6.20 17.99 5.54
CA PRO A 139 -5.97 19.33 6.05
C PRO A 139 -4.56 19.82 5.71
N ALA A 140 -4.45 21.06 5.24
CA ALA A 140 -3.20 21.75 4.96
C ALA A 140 -3.21 23.16 5.57
N TRP A 141 -2.23 23.47 6.41
CA TRP A 141 -2.10 24.79 7.04
C TRP A 141 -1.56 25.83 6.06
N SER A 142 -2.12 27.03 6.08
CA SER A 142 -1.49 28.17 5.42
C SER A 142 -0.15 28.50 6.08
N PRO A 143 0.85 29.03 5.35
CA PRO A 143 2.16 29.36 5.90
C PRO A 143 2.12 30.37 7.05
N ASP A 144 1.09 31.20 7.13
CA ASP A 144 0.86 32.15 8.23
C ASP A 144 0.12 31.56 9.45
N GLY A 145 -0.25 30.25 9.37
CA GLY A 145 -0.97 29.54 10.44
C GLY A 145 -2.43 29.96 10.67
N ARG A 146 -2.97 30.83 9.82
CA ARG A 146 -4.31 31.41 10.05
C ARG A 146 -5.45 30.63 9.42
N ARG A 147 -5.17 29.82 8.41
CA ARG A 147 -6.19 29.11 7.65
C ARG A 147 -5.79 27.66 7.38
N ILE A 148 -6.80 26.83 7.14
CA ILE A 148 -6.63 25.43 6.73
C ILE A 148 -7.38 25.22 5.42
N ALA A 149 -6.69 24.76 4.39
CA ALA A 149 -7.26 24.23 3.18
C ALA A 149 -7.55 22.73 3.37
N PHE A 150 -8.59 22.20 2.71
CA PHE A 150 -8.98 20.81 2.84
C PHE A 150 -9.87 20.36 1.69
N ALA A 151 -10.04 19.06 1.52
CA ALA A 151 -10.95 18.45 0.56
C ALA A 151 -12.29 18.09 1.21
N SER A 152 -13.40 18.26 0.46
CA SER A 152 -14.73 17.84 0.89
C SER A 152 -15.63 17.54 -0.29
N GLY A 153 -16.39 16.43 -0.22
CA GLY A 153 -17.48 16.10 -1.13
C GLY A 153 -18.81 16.80 -0.78
N THR A 154 -18.83 17.79 0.10
CA THR A 154 -20.04 18.54 0.42
C THR A 154 -20.51 19.36 -0.78
N ASN A 155 -21.76 19.19 -1.17
CA ASN A 155 -22.42 19.97 -2.21
C ASN A 155 -23.60 20.75 -1.61
N PRO A 156 -23.43 22.04 -1.25
CA PRO A 156 -24.49 22.81 -0.62
C PRO A 156 -25.79 22.89 -1.43
N ALA A 157 -25.70 22.86 -2.77
CA ALA A 157 -26.86 22.92 -3.64
C ALA A 157 -27.76 21.67 -3.55
N VAL A 158 -27.17 20.51 -3.22
CA VAL A 158 -27.85 19.23 -3.04
C VAL A 158 -28.15 18.96 -1.57
N ASP A 159 -27.15 19.17 -0.73
CA ASP A 159 -27.19 18.86 0.70
C ASP A 159 -28.18 19.69 1.51
N ASP A 160 -28.38 20.97 1.11
CA ASP A 160 -29.24 21.91 1.81
C ASP A 160 -30.64 22.00 1.16
N ASP A 161 -30.92 21.22 0.09
CA ASP A 161 -32.23 21.16 -0.53
C ASP A 161 -33.23 20.38 0.32
N THR A 162 -34.04 21.12 1.08
CA THR A 162 -35.11 20.56 1.95
C THR A 162 -36.33 20.10 1.16
N THR A 163 -36.45 20.43 -0.13
CA THR A 163 -37.55 20.02 -1.00
C THR A 163 -37.37 18.64 -1.58
N ARG A 164 -36.14 18.12 -1.57
CA ARG A 164 -35.79 16.81 -2.10
C ARG A 164 -36.35 15.71 -1.19
N ALA A 165 -37.34 14.96 -1.68
CA ALA A 165 -37.89 13.83 -0.95
C ALA A 165 -36.84 12.74 -0.75
N LYS A 166 -36.64 12.29 0.49
CA LYS A 166 -35.81 11.12 0.76
C LYS A 166 -36.55 9.86 0.31
N PRO A 167 -36.03 9.10 -0.66
CA PRO A 167 -36.68 7.88 -1.10
C PRO A 167 -36.73 6.86 0.06
N LYS A 168 -37.81 6.11 0.18
CA LYS A 168 -37.96 5.04 1.19
C LYS A 168 -36.98 3.87 0.96
N LYS A 169 -36.54 3.69 -0.27
CA LYS A 169 -35.53 2.70 -0.70
C LYS A 169 -34.58 3.40 -1.66
N GLU A 170 -33.34 2.91 -1.69
CA GLU A 170 -32.37 3.42 -2.66
C GLU A 170 -32.92 3.28 -4.09
N PRO A 171 -32.96 4.36 -4.89
CA PRO A 171 -33.46 4.30 -6.25
C PRO A 171 -32.49 3.54 -7.16
N GLY A 172 -32.99 3.12 -8.34
CA GLY A 172 -32.12 2.61 -9.40
C GLY A 172 -31.09 3.66 -9.80
N ARG A 173 -29.84 3.24 -10.01
CA ARG A 173 -28.76 4.12 -10.48
C ARG A 173 -28.77 4.23 -11.99
N VAL A 174 -28.72 5.42 -12.53
CA VAL A 174 -28.51 5.69 -13.95
C VAL A 174 -27.02 5.86 -14.20
N ILE A 175 -26.42 4.97 -14.94
CA ILE A 175 -24.97 4.95 -15.23
C ILE A 175 -24.78 5.49 -16.65
N THR A 176 -23.97 6.55 -16.78
CA THR A 176 -23.65 7.22 -18.04
C THR A 176 -22.16 7.31 -18.34
N ARG A 177 -21.30 6.88 -17.40
CA ARG A 177 -19.83 6.92 -17.51
C ARG A 177 -19.26 5.50 -17.43
N PRO A 178 -18.21 5.17 -18.18
CA PRO A 178 -17.60 3.84 -18.15
C PRO A 178 -17.03 3.47 -16.76
N VAL A 179 -16.42 4.44 -16.05
CA VAL A 179 -15.96 4.27 -14.68
C VAL A 179 -17.02 4.86 -13.75
N PHE A 180 -17.71 4.01 -13.02
CA PHE A 180 -18.86 4.40 -12.16
C PHE A 180 -18.77 3.82 -10.75
N ARG A 181 -17.80 2.96 -10.50
CA ARG A 181 -17.46 2.39 -9.20
C ARG A 181 -15.97 2.19 -9.12
N ILE A 182 -15.41 2.23 -7.92
CA ILE A 182 -14.00 2.01 -7.66
C ILE A 182 -13.87 1.08 -6.47
N ASN A 183 -12.98 0.10 -6.57
CA ASN A 183 -12.67 -0.82 -5.48
C ASN A 183 -12.32 -0.04 -4.21
N ASN A 184 -12.82 -0.47 -3.07
CA ASN A 184 -12.66 0.17 -1.77
C ASN A 184 -13.35 1.55 -1.59
N ALA A 185 -13.86 2.18 -2.65
CA ALA A 185 -14.57 3.47 -2.58
C ALA A 185 -16.08 3.32 -2.79
N GLY A 186 -16.52 2.30 -3.51
CA GLY A 186 -17.93 2.09 -3.83
C GLY A 186 -18.36 2.73 -5.15
N TYR A 187 -19.64 2.91 -5.31
CA TYR A 187 -20.20 3.64 -6.45
C TYR A 187 -19.85 5.13 -6.33
N LEU A 188 -19.37 5.69 -7.43
CA LEU A 188 -19.07 7.12 -7.52
C LEU A 188 -20.37 7.93 -7.47
N ASP A 189 -20.40 8.98 -6.68
CA ASP A 189 -21.50 9.91 -6.58
C ASP A 189 -21.20 11.17 -7.41
N PRO A 190 -21.82 11.34 -8.59
CA PRO A 190 -21.55 12.48 -9.45
C PRO A 190 -22.10 13.81 -8.90
N GLU A 191 -22.98 13.76 -7.89
CA GLU A 191 -23.54 14.95 -7.25
C GLU A 191 -22.60 15.49 -6.14
N HIS A 192 -21.63 14.68 -5.66
CA HIS A 192 -20.72 15.03 -4.57
C HIS A 192 -19.24 14.85 -4.96
N PRO A 193 -18.78 15.50 -6.04
CA PRO A 193 -17.34 15.49 -6.35
C PRO A 193 -16.53 16.13 -5.22
N SER A 194 -15.26 15.72 -5.10
CA SER A 194 -14.35 16.29 -4.11
C SER A 194 -13.92 17.68 -4.54
N HIS A 195 -14.13 18.68 -3.69
CA HIS A 195 -13.78 20.07 -3.92
C HIS A 195 -12.81 20.62 -2.87
N VAL A 196 -12.08 21.67 -3.25
CA VAL A 196 -11.19 22.41 -2.35
C VAL A 196 -11.98 23.41 -1.53
N TRP A 197 -11.74 23.40 -0.22
CA TRP A 197 -12.36 24.28 0.76
C TRP A 197 -11.28 24.95 1.61
N VAL A 198 -11.65 26.04 2.26
CA VAL A 198 -10.81 26.75 3.23
C VAL A 198 -11.64 27.16 4.45
N VAL A 199 -11.00 27.15 5.62
CA VAL A 199 -11.59 27.63 6.87
C VAL A 199 -10.54 28.39 7.68
N ASP A 200 -10.94 29.43 8.43
CA ASP A 200 -10.06 30.10 9.36
C ASP A 200 -9.74 29.18 10.56
N ALA A 201 -8.50 29.14 10.98
CA ALA A 201 -8.08 28.31 12.13
C ALA A 201 -8.73 28.74 13.45
N ALA A 202 -9.10 30.01 13.56
CA ALA A 202 -9.90 30.54 14.69
C ALA A 202 -11.36 30.08 14.68
N GLY A 203 -11.79 29.37 13.64
CA GLY A 203 -13.17 28.90 13.43
C GLY A 203 -13.95 29.78 12.48
N GLY A 204 -15.21 29.46 12.30
CA GLY A 204 -16.10 30.13 11.37
C GLY A 204 -16.70 29.21 10.30
N LYS A 205 -17.41 29.80 9.34
CA LYS A 205 -18.02 29.01 8.25
C LYS A 205 -16.96 28.66 7.20
N PRO A 206 -16.77 27.35 6.88
CA PRO A 206 -15.91 26.95 5.77
C PRO A 206 -16.41 27.53 4.45
N ARG A 207 -15.48 27.90 3.57
CA ARG A 207 -15.78 28.41 2.24
C ARG A 207 -15.26 27.46 1.18
N GLN A 208 -16.12 27.11 0.24
CA GLN A 208 -15.77 26.35 -0.95
C GLN A 208 -15.00 27.22 -1.94
N LEU A 209 -13.85 26.73 -2.43
CA LEU A 209 -13.02 27.43 -3.41
C LEU A 209 -13.25 26.98 -4.83
N THR A 210 -13.55 25.70 -5.03
CA THR A 210 -13.77 25.10 -6.34
C THR A 210 -15.19 24.51 -6.42
N THR A 211 -15.77 24.48 -7.62
CA THR A 211 -17.12 23.94 -7.88
C THR A 211 -17.12 23.20 -9.22
N GLY A 212 -18.18 22.47 -9.52
CA GLY A 212 -18.37 21.78 -10.80
C GLY A 212 -18.44 20.27 -10.69
N THR A 213 -18.04 19.57 -11.73
CA THR A 213 -18.18 18.11 -11.85
C THR A 213 -16.86 17.35 -11.78
N PHE A 214 -15.75 18.05 -11.63
CA PHE A 214 -14.42 17.47 -11.52
C PHE A 214 -14.05 17.25 -10.05
N ASN A 215 -13.16 16.27 -9.80
CA ASN A 215 -12.58 16.04 -8.49
C ASN A 215 -11.26 16.79 -8.37
N GLU A 216 -11.11 17.55 -7.31
CA GLU A 216 -9.85 18.13 -6.90
C GLU A 216 -9.26 17.30 -5.74
N ARG A 217 -7.93 17.11 -5.77
CA ARG A 217 -7.22 16.24 -4.83
C ARG A 217 -6.05 16.96 -4.19
N ALA A 218 -5.64 16.49 -3.01
CA ALA A 218 -4.44 16.90 -2.28
C ALA A 218 -4.27 18.44 -2.21
N PRO A 219 -5.23 19.19 -1.61
CA PRO A 219 -5.09 20.63 -1.49
C PRO A 219 -3.90 20.98 -0.60
N GLU A 220 -3.02 21.85 -1.11
CA GLU A 220 -1.86 22.37 -0.39
C GLU A 220 -1.74 23.89 -0.60
N TRP A 221 -1.07 24.57 0.29
CA TRP A 221 -0.81 26.00 0.11
C TRP A 221 0.45 26.22 -0.71
N SER A 222 0.40 27.19 -1.64
CA SER A 222 1.63 27.73 -2.21
C SER A 222 2.55 28.25 -1.09
N ARG A 223 3.86 28.13 -1.28
CA ARG A 223 4.85 28.50 -0.28
C ARG A 223 4.70 29.93 0.26
N ASN A 224 4.22 30.87 -0.57
CA ASN A 224 3.97 32.26 -0.19
C ASN A 224 2.57 32.50 0.41
N GLY A 225 1.73 31.46 0.54
CA GLY A 225 0.37 31.56 1.09
C GLY A 225 -0.64 32.31 0.21
N ALA A 226 -0.29 32.66 -1.02
CA ALA A 226 -1.16 33.44 -1.91
C ALA A 226 -2.26 32.59 -2.57
N SER A 227 -2.05 31.30 -2.68
CA SER A 227 -2.97 30.36 -3.37
C SER A 227 -3.08 29.04 -2.63
N VAL A 228 -4.18 28.34 -2.89
CA VAL A 228 -4.33 26.90 -2.61
C VAL A 228 -4.12 26.15 -3.91
N CYS A 229 -3.18 25.20 -3.91
CA CYS A 229 -2.82 24.36 -5.04
C CYS A 229 -3.51 23.00 -4.91
N PHE A 230 -3.83 22.35 -6.03
CA PHE A 230 -4.48 21.04 -6.06
C PHE A 230 -4.28 20.38 -7.43
N THR A 231 -4.35 19.05 -7.48
CA THR A 231 -4.34 18.29 -8.73
C THR A 231 -5.74 17.93 -9.18
N SER A 232 -5.97 17.89 -10.50
CA SER A 232 -7.25 17.51 -11.09
C SER A 232 -7.05 17.15 -12.57
N ASP A 233 -7.66 16.04 -13.01
CA ASP A 233 -7.90 15.75 -14.42
C ASP A 233 -9.23 16.42 -14.82
N ARG A 234 -9.16 17.38 -15.71
CA ARG A 234 -10.33 18.20 -16.12
C ARG A 234 -10.79 17.88 -17.53
N ARG A 235 -10.38 16.77 -18.11
CA ARG A 235 -10.87 16.29 -19.39
C ARG A 235 -12.32 15.82 -19.27
N LYS A 236 -13.05 15.96 -20.36
CA LYS A 236 -14.46 15.53 -20.43
C LYS A 236 -14.59 14.00 -20.35
N GLU A 237 -13.66 13.28 -20.94
CA GLU A 237 -13.67 11.81 -21.07
C GLU A 237 -12.30 11.22 -20.71
N PRO A 238 -11.90 11.28 -19.42
CA PRO A 238 -10.55 10.91 -18.99
C PRO A 238 -10.23 9.43 -19.21
N TRP A 239 -11.23 8.57 -19.34
CA TRP A 239 -11.07 7.12 -19.50
C TRP A 239 -10.57 6.66 -20.87
N PHE A 240 -10.52 7.54 -21.90
CA PHE A 240 -9.93 7.23 -23.22
C PHE A 240 -8.44 7.57 -23.36
N GLY A 241 -7.90 8.32 -22.43
CA GLY A 241 -6.49 8.71 -22.39
C GLY A 241 -5.72 8.08 -21.25
N GLN A 242 -4.44 8.40 -21.16
CA GLN A 242 -3.66 8.23 -19.92
C GLN A 242 -4.19 9.18 -18.84
N ASP A 243 -3.74 8.99 -17.59
CA ASP A 243 -3.91 10.00 -16.57
C ASP A 243 -3.35 11.32 -17.08
N ASP A 244 -4.05 12.42 -16.81
CA ASP A 244 -3.73 13.76 -17.29
C ASP A 244 -4.08 14.75 -16.18
N ASP A 245 -3.35 14.59 -15.07
CA ASP A 245 -3.50 15.45 -13.92
C ASP A 245 -2.66 16.72 -14.10
N ASP A 246 -3.31 17.85 -14.07
CA ASP A 246 -2.64 19.14 -13.97
C ASP A 246 -2.56 19.63 -12.53
N LEU A 247 -1.55 20.45 -12.24
CA LEU A 247 -1.45 21.19 -10.99
C LEU A 247 -2.01 22.61 -11.16
N TYR A 248 -3.07 22.89 -10.43
CA TYR A 248 -3.77 24.16 -10.43
C TYR A 248 -3.56 24.95 -9.16
N ALA A 249 -3.76 26.27 -9.23
CA ALA A 249 -3.79 27.18 -8.07
C ALA A 249 -5.06 28.06 -8.11
N VAL A 250 -5.67 28.25 -6.94
CA VAL A 250 -6.86 29.10 -6.75
C VAL A 250 -6.62 30.10 -5.61
N ALA A 251 -7.08 31.33 -5.78
CA ALA A 251 -7.01 32.33 -4.73
C ALA A 251 -7.92 31.98 -3.54
N PRO A 252 -7.45 31.99 -2.30
CA PRO A 252 -8.25 31.58 -1.13
C PRO A 252 -9.36 32.55 -0.76
N GLY A 253 -9.47 33.68 -1.46
CA GLY A 253 -10.42 34.77 -1.17
C GLY A 253 -11.80 34.63 -1.80
N ARG A 254 -12.00 33.77 -2.79
CA ARG A 254 -13.26 33.68 -3.54
C ARG A 254 -13.53 32.26 -4.05
N THR A 255 -14.81 31.93 -4.26
CA THR A 255 -15.22 30.72 -4.96
C THR A 255 -15.01 30.92 -6.46
N THR A 256 -14.43 29.90 -7.12
CA THR A 256 -14.20 29.88 -8.56
C THR A 256 -15.29 29.08 -9.26
N PRO A 257 -15.87 29.59 -10.37
CA PRO A 257 -16.90 28.88 -11.12
C PRO A 257 -16.43 27.51 -11.64
N ALA A 258 -17.41 26.64 -11.94
CA ALA A 258 -17.23 25.25 -12.36
C ALA A 258 -16.30 25.08 -13.58
N GLU A 259 -16.32 26.01 -14.51
CA GLU A 259 -15.65 25.91 -15.81
C GLU A 259 -14.17 26.38 -15.80
N GLY A 260 -13.58 26.54 -14.63
CA GLY A 260 -12.13 26.76 -14.51
C GLY A 260 -11.59 28.14 -14.85
N SER A 261 -12.45 29.13 -15.18
CA SER A 261 -12.05 30.48 -15.58
C SER A 261 -11.36 31.33 -14.48
N GLY A 262 -11.05 30.76 -13.33
CA GLY A 262 -10.38 31.41 -12.21
C GLY A 262 -9.19 30.65 -11.64
N PHE A 263 -8.81 29.56 -12.28
CA PHE A 263 -7.62 28.78 -11.91
C PHE A 263 -6.40 29.28 -12.67
N ARG A 264 -5.26 29.21 -12.01
CA ARG A 264 -3.97 29.39 -12.66
C ARG A 264 -3.34 27.99 -12.76
N THR A 265 -3.08 27.51 -13.95
CA THR A 265 -2.30 26.30 -14.16
C THR A 265 -0.86 26.54 -13.75
N LEU A 266 -0.36 25.75 -12.83
CA LEU A 266 1.02 25.76 -12.38
C LEU A 266 1.86 24.80 -13.19
N VAL A 267 1.33 23.59 -13.42
CA VAL A 267 1.95 22.54 -14.24
C VAL A 267 0.85 22.03 -15.17
N ASP A 268 1.13 22.05 -16.45
CA ASP A 268 0.37 21.44 -17.54
C ASP A 268 1.21 20.25 -18.01
N TYR A 269 0.74 19.02 -17.78
CA TYR A 269 1.51 17.82 -17.98
C TYR A 269 0.63 16.66 -18.47
N ASP A 270 0.92 16.19 -19.69
CA ASP A 270 0.19 15.07 -20.31
C ASP A 270 0.51 13.74 -19.57
N GLY A 271 0.18 13.63 -18.29
CA GLY A 271 0.46 12.47 -17.46
C GLY A 271 -0.04 12.63 -16.03
N GLY A 272 0.11 11.59 -15.22
CA GLY A 272 -0.22 11.67 -13.79
C GLY A 272 0.78 12.56 -13.02
N ILE A 273 0.29 13.44 -12.17
CA ILE A 273 1.08 14.16 -11.17
C ILE A 273 0.89 13.47 -9.81
N GLY A 274 1.96 12.83 -9.32
CA GLY A 274 2.03 12.26 -7.98
C GLY A 274 2.35 13.32 -6.91
N ASP A 275 3.18 12.96 -5.92
CA ASP A 275 3.65 13.91 -4.91
C ASP A 275 4.42 15.06 -5.59
N TRP A 276 4.27 16.29 -5.09
CA TRP A 276 4.90 17.48 -5.64
C TRP A 276 5.47 18.38 -4.56
N ALA A 277 6.41 19.26 -4.90
CA ALA A 277 7.03 20.24 -4.01
C ALA A 277 7.35 21.55 -4.74
N GLU A 278 7.19 22.70 -4.05
CA GLU A 278 7.54 24.03 -4.54
C GLU A 278 8.81 24.53 -3.83
N ALA A 279 9.80 24.96 -4.61
CA ALA A 279 11.01 25.61 -4.11
C ALA A 279 10.78 27.08 -3.78
N ALA A 280 11.69 27.70 -2.99
CA ALA A 280 11.62 29.12 -2.64
C ALA A 280 11.74 30.06 -3.85
N ASP A 281 12.39 29.64 -4.93
CA ASP A 281 12.54 30.36 -6.18
C ASP A 281 11.41 30.15 -7.19
N GLY A 282 10.38 29.36 -6.81
CA GLY A 282 9.19 29.09 -7.63
C GLY A 282 9.31 27.91 -8.60
N ARG A 283 10.42 27.17 -8.57
CA ARG A 283 10.49 25.88 -9.26
C ARG A 283 9.52 24.90 -8.62
N ILE A 284 8.93 24.01 -9.45
CA ILE A 284 8.05 22.94 -8.98
C ILE A 284 8.66 21.63 -9.45
N ALA A 285 8.77 20.68 -8.54
CA ALA A 285 9.15 19.30 -8.84
C ALA A 285 8.01 18.35 -8.46
N PHE A 286 7.83 17.29 -9.22
CA PHE A 286 6.78 16.28 -8.97
C PHE A 286 7.20 14.92 -9.51
N VAL A 287 6.55 13.87 -8.99
CA VAL A 287 6.71 12.51 -9.52
C VAL A 287 5.75 12.32 -10.68
N GLY A 288 6.27 11.93 -11.85
CA GLY A 288 5.46 11.72 -13.06
C GLY A 288 6.11 10.74 -14.04
N GLY A 289 5.31 10.15 -14.93
CA GLY A 289 5.78 9.17 -15.92
C GLY A 289 6.67 9.80 -16.99
N VAL A 290 7.61 9.04 -17.54
CA VAL A 290 8.59 9.56 -18.51
C VAL A 290 8.06 9.68 -19.93
N ASN A 291 7.07 8.85 -20.31
CA ASN A 291 6.52 8.75 -21.66
C ASN A 291 4.99 8.81 -21.68
N PRO A 292 4.38 9.87 -21.13
CA PRO A 292 2.94 9.89 -20.90
C PRO A 292 2.09 9.83 -22.16
N ASN A 293 2.65 10.21 -23.33
CA ASN A 293 1.95 10.23 -24.62
C ASN A 293 2.12 8.97 -25.46
N GLU A 294 2.88 7.98 -24.97
CA GLU A 294 3.10 6.72 -25.67
C GLU A 294 2.25 5.60 -25.09
N ASP A 295 1.87 4.61 -25.90
CA ASP A 295 1.18 3.43 -25.44
C ASP A 295 2.16 2.45 -24.80
N HIS A 296 2.23 2.46 -23.47
CA HIS A 296 3.01 1.54 -22.66
C HIS A 296 2.13 0.71 -21.73
N SER A 297 2.58 -0.49 -21.38
CA SER A 297 1.98 -1.23 -20.26
C SER A 297 2.49 -0.71 -18.92
N TYR A 298 3.72 -0.19 -18.91
CA TYR A 298 4.37 0.39 -17.75
C TYR A 298 5.05 1.71 -18.14
N ASP A 299 4.80 2.73 -17.37
CA ASP A 299 5.44 4.03 -17.48
C ASP A 299 6.20 4.32 -16.18
N GLN A 300 7.54 4.31 -16.25
CA GLN A 300 8.38 4.57 -15.09
C GLN A 300 8.20 5.99 -14.61
N ASN A 301 8.14 6.16 -13.30
CA ASN A 301 8.08 7.49 -12.69
C ASN A 301 9.48 8.08 -12.52
N ASP A 302 9.65 9.30 -13.03
CA ASP A 302 10.81 10.15 -12.82
C ASP A 302 10.49 11.30 -11.86
N LEU A 303 11.52 12.00 -11.43
CA LEU A 303 11.39 13.33 -10.83
C LEU A 303 11.32 14.37 -11.93
N MET A 304 10.13 14.88 -12.17
CA MET A 304 9.88 15.94 -13.13
C MET A 304 10.13 17.31 -12.49
N ILE A 305 10.59 18.28 -13.26
CA ILE A 305 10.82 19.64 -12.78
C ILE A 305 10.43 20.69 -13.83
N THR A 306 9.89 21.80 -13.35
CA THR A 306 9.65 23.00 -14.14
C THR A 306 10.26 24.23 -13.47
N ALA A 307 10.69 25.21 -14.28
CA ALA A 307 11.23 26.48 -13.79
C ALA A 307 10.17 27.41 -13.15
N GLY A 308 8.92 26.98 -13.07
CA GLY A 308 7.79 27.71 -12.49
C GLY A 308 6.53 27.60 -13.32
N ALA A 309 5.48 28.24 -12.88
CA ALA A 309 4.15 28.17 -13.46
C ALA A 309 4.12 28.47 -14.97
N GLY A 310 3.52 27.54 -15.74
CA GLY A 310 3.37 27.64 -17.19
C GLY A 310 4.68 27.51 -17.97
N ARG A 311 5.75 27.03 -17.35
CA ARG A 311 7.02 26.72 -18.02
C ARG A 311 7.07 25.24 -18.37
N ALA A 312 7.90 24.93 -19.39
CA ALA A 312 8.09 23.57 -19.84
C ALA A 312 8.53 22.64 -18.69
N VAL A 313 7.98 21.45 -18.68
CA VAL A 313 8.35 20.35 -17.80
C VAL A 313 9.46 19.54 -18.43
N ARG A 314 10.40 19.06 -17.65
CA ARG A 314 11.42 18.09 -18.09
C ARG A 314 11.66 17.05 -17.00
N SER A 315 12.08 15.86 -17.38
CA SER A 315 12.62 14.91 -16.41
C SER A 315 13.95 15.43 -15.86
N LEU A 316 14.12 15.31 -14.55
CA LEU A 316 15.38 15.59 -13.87
C LEU A 316 16.24 14.32 -13.73
N THR A 317 15.60 13.14 -13.73
CA THR A 317 16.23 11.85 -13.41
C THR A 317 16.34 10.92 -14.63
N THR A 318 16.33 11.43 -15.84
CA THR A 318 16.38 10.64 -17.10
C THR A 318 17.49 9.58 -17.12
N ASP A 319 18.65 9.87 -16.51
CA ASP A 319 19.80 8.94 -16.47
C ASP A 319 19.71 7.92 -15.31
N TYR A 320 18.66 7.98 -14.48
CA TYR A 320 18.45 7.08 -13.36
C TYR A 320 17.26 6.16 -13.64
N ASP A 321 17.53 5.05 -14.31
CA ASP A 321 16.50 4.09 -14.77
C ASP A 321 15.91 3.24 -13.63
N PHE A 322 15.32 3.93 -12.60
CA PHE A 322 14.59 3.34 -11.49
C PHE A 322 13.49 4.29 -11.00
N ASP A 323 12.44 3.73 -10.40
CA ASP A 323 11.24 4.47 -10.03
C ASP A 323 11.47 5.53 -8.95
N ILE A 324 11.23 6.79 -9.25
CA ILE A 324 11.08 7.83 -8.23
C ILE A 324 9.66 7.70 -7.61
N GLY A 325 9.58 7.77 -6.29
CA GLY A 325 8.33 7.48 -5.58
C GLY A 325 7.97 5.99 -5.56
N GLY A 326 8.81 5.11 -6.12
CA GLY A 326 8.60 3.67 -6.17
C GLY A 326 8.57 3.02 -4.79
N GLY A 327 7.79 1.95 -4.64
CA GLY A 327 7.67 1.18 -3.41
C GLY A 327 7.66 -0.32 -3.68
N ILE A 328 7.71 -1.09 -2.62
CA ILE A 328 7.62 -2.56 -2.66
C ILE A 328 6.37 -3.04 -1.92
N GLY A 329 5.86 -4.20 -2.33
CA GLY A 329 4.64 -4.77 -1.77
C GLY A 329 4.84 -5.42 -0.40
N SER A 330 3.88 -5.20 0.50
CA SER A 330 3.80 -5.87 1.80
C SER A 330 2.33 -6.12 2.18
N ASP A 331 2.08 -7.17 2.93
CA ASP A 331 0.80 -7.41 3.59
C ASP A 331 0.74 -6.76 4.99
N GLN A 332 1.84 -6.09 5.41
CA GLN A 332 1.99 -5.44 6.70
C GLN A 332 2.25 -3.93 6.60
N HIS A 333 2.04 -3.30 5.46
CA HIS A 333 1.87 -1.86 5.45
C HIS A 333 0.64 -1.46 6.29
N PRO A 334 0.62 -0.25 6.88
CA PRO A 334 -0.49 0.18 7.73
C PRO A 334 -1.84 0.03 7.02
N PRO A 335 -2.79 -0.76 7.56
CA PRO A 335 -4.08 -0.99 6.89
C PRO A 335 -5.00 0.23 6.94
N ARG A 336 -4.67 1.21 7.77
CA ARG A 336 -5.36 2.49 7.96
C ARG A 336 -4.31 3.59 8.22
N GLY A 337 -4.76 4.84 8.17
CA GLY A 337 -3.95 6.00 8.56
C GLY A 337 -3.19 6.67 7.42
N GLY A 338 -2.94 5.97 6.33
CA GLY A 338 -2.22 6.54 5.19
C GLY A 338 -0.78 6.92 5.48
N GLY A 339 -0.25 7.87 4.74
CA GLY A 339 1.09 8.42 4.89
C GLY A 339 1.52 9.14 3.62
N GLN A 340 2.37 10.16 3.76
CA GLN A 340 2.99 10.85 2.64
C GLN A 340 4.35 10.20 2.34
N ARG A 341 4.71 10.08 1.07
CA ARG A 341 6.07 9.73 0.71
C ARG A 341 6.94 10.97 0.75
N PRO A 342 8.20 10.86 1.21
CA PRO A 342 9.12 11.98 1.20
C PRO A 342 9.30 12.57 -0.21
N LEU A 343 8.95 13.85 -0.37
CA LEU A 343 9.36 14.68 -1.50
C LEU A 343 9.45 16.14 -1.01
N ALA A 344 10.65 16.68 -0.95
CA ALA A 344 10.84 18.07 -0.56
C ALA A 344 12.15 18.62 -1.10
N PHE A 345 12.18 19.91 -1.45
CA PHE A 345 13.41 20.64 -1.71
C PHE A 345 14.20 20.87 -0.41
N SER A 346 15.54 20.81 -0.51
CA SER A 346 16.41 21.36 0.52
C SER A 346 16.16 22.86 0.72
N ALA A 347 16.50 23.39 1.89
CA ALA A 347 16.27 24.80 2.21
C ALA A 347 16.93 25.78 1.22
N ASP A 348 18.09 25.41 0.66
CA ASP A 348 18.81 26.17 -0.37
C ASP A 348 18.33 25.90 -1.81
N GLY A 349 17.36 24.99 -2.01
CA GLY A 349 16.79 24.62 -3.30
C GLY A 349 17.74 23.88 -4.23
N ARG A 350 18.92 23.42 -3.75
CA ARG A 350 19.92 22.74 -4.58
C ARG A 350 19.70 21.26 -4.74
N SER A 351 18.93 20.65 -3.86
CA SER A 351 18.59 19.23 -3.94
C SER A 351 17.14 18.97 -3.54
N LEU A 352 16.68 17.77 -3.85
CA LEU A 352 15.42 17.23 -3.35
C LEU A 352 15.71 15.93 -2.61
N LEU A 353 14.92 15.66 -1.58
CA LEU A 353 14.82 14.32 -1.01
C LEU A 353 13.56 13.65 -1.54
N ALA A 354 13.70 12.41 -2.01
CA ALA A 354 12.61 11.61 -2.53
C ALA A 354 12.82 10.12 -2.18
N VAL A 355 11.76 9.32 -2.25
CA VAL A 355 11.90 7.86 -2.21
C VAL A 355 12.22 7.35 -3.60
N VAL A 356 13.11 6.37 -3.69
CA VAL A 356 13.43 5.66 -4.92
C VAL A 356 13.20 4.17 -4.75
N GLY A 357 12.53 3.55 -5.72
CA GLY A 357 12.32 2.10 -5.79
C GLY A 357 13.38 1.47 -6.68
N LYS A 358 14.23 0.61 -6.12
CA LYS A 358 15.32 -0.01 -6.87
C LYS A 358 15.57 -1.44 -6.41
N GLN A 359 15.42 -2.39 -7.34
CA GLN A 359 15.78 -3.80 -7.16
C GLN A 359 15.23 -4.40 -5.83
N GLY A 360 13.92 -4.21 -5.61
CA GLY A 360 13.24 -4.72 -4.42
C GLY A 360 13.57 -3.99 -3.12
N ALA A 361 14.04 -2.76 -3.18
CA ALA A 361 14.18 -1.85 -2.05
C ALA A 361 13.43 -0.53 -2.31
N ALA A 362 13.02 0.16 -1.24
CA ALA A 362 12.50 1.52 -1.31
C ALA A 362 13.34 2.40 -0.37
N MET A 363 14.15 3.28 -0.94
CA MET A 363 15.18 4.02 -0.23
C MET A 363 14.92 5.52 -0.28
N LEU A 364 15.27 6.24 0.80
CA LEU A 364 15.37 7.69 0.72
C LEU A 364 16.62 8.05 -0.09
N ALA A 365 16.48 8.96 -1.03
CA ALA A 365 17.56 9.43 -1.88
C ALA A 365 17.58 10.97 -1.94
N ARG A 366 18.75 11.53 -2.22
CA ARG A 366 18.95 12.93 -2.56
C ARG A 366 19.13 13.06 -4.07
N VAL A 367 18.39 13.96 -4.68
CA VAL A 367 18.49 14.28 -6.10
C VAL A 367 19.02 15.72 -6.25
N ASP A 368 20.12 15.89 -6.95
CA ASP A 368 20.66 17.22 -7.25
C ASP A 368 19.69 17.95 -8.21
N ALA A 369 19.23 19.12 -7.83
CA ALA A 369 18.16 19.84 -8.54
C ALA A 369 18.60 20.46 -9.90
N GLN A 370 19.88 20.43 -10.20
CA GLN A 370 20.43 20.92 -11.48
C GLN A 370 20.79 19.76 -12.40
N SER A 371 21.59 18.82 -11.91
CA SER A 371 22.14 17.71 -12.71
C SER A 371 21.29 16.46 -12.73
N GLY A 372 20.33 16.31 -11.80
CA GLY A 372 19.53 15.10 -11.64
C GLY A 372 20.26 13.91 -11.00
N ARG A 373 21.53 14.09 -10.60
CA ARG A 373 22.28 13.01 -9.95
C ARG A 373 21.57 12.53 -8.70
N VAL A 374 21.29 11.23 -8.64
CA VAL A 374 20.64 10.55 -7.52
C VAL A 374 21.70 9.95 -6.60
N GLU A 375 21.56 10.18 -5.31
CA GLU A 375 22.38 9.62 -4.25
C GLU A 375 21.49 8.90 -3.21
N GLU A 376 21.59 7.58 -3.13
CA GLU A 376 20.83 6.78 -2.17
C GLU A 376 21.36 7.03 -0.75
N LEU A 377 20.48 7.38 0.19
CA LEU A 377 20.86 7.79 1.56
C LEU A 377 20.61 6.72 2.61
N THR A 378 19.58 5.88 2.40
CA THR A 378 19.28 4.77 3.33
C THR A 378 19.71 3.44 2.73
N PRO A 379 20.01 2.42 3.57
CA PRO A 379 20.52 1.14 3.10
C PRO A 379 19.53 0.39 2.20
N ALA A 380 20.01 -0.23 1.13
CA ALA A 380 19.29 -1.27 0.41
C ALA A 380 19.00 -2.46 1.35
N GLY A 381 17.90 -3.15 1.16
CA GLY A 381 17.46 -4.22 2.07
C GLY A 381 16.52 -3.73 3.18
N ARG A 382 16.11 -2.48 3.08
CA ARG A 382 15.02 -1.85 3.85
C ARG A 382 14.04 -1.15 2.93
N GLU A 383 12.89 -0.79 3.50
CA GLU A 383 11.91 0.05 2.82
C GLU A 383 11.59 1.30 3.64
N VAL A 384 11.51 2.44 2.97
CA VAL A 384 10.86 3.65 3.47
C VAL A 384 9.40 3.62 3.02
N ILE A 385 8.49 3.48 3.98
CA ILE A 385 7.05 3.34 3.73
C ILE A 385 6.40 4.72 3.60
N ALA A 386 6.72 5.62 4.53
CA ALA A 386 6.20 6.98 4.60
C ALA A 386 7.18 7.89 5.36
N GLY A 387 7.03 9.22 5.23
CA GLY A 387 7.82 10.15 6.03
C GLY A 387 7.65 11.60 5.65
N THR A 388 8.07 12.48 6.57
CA THR A 388 8.10 13.95 6.40
C THR A 388 9.36 14.55 6.97
N GLY A 389 9.79 15.68 6.40
CA GLY A 389 10.96 16.43 6.85
C GLY A 389 10.60 17.61 7.76
N SER A 390 11.54 18.02 8.62
CA SER A 390 11.49 19.28 9.38
C SER A 390 11.58 20.49 8.45
N ALA A 391 11.24 21.67 8.94
CA ALA A 391 11.20 22.90 8.11
C ALA A 391 12.57 23.29 7.52
N ASP A 392 13.67 22.93 8.19
CA ASP A 392 15.04 23.10 7.71
C ASP A 392 15.51 21.96 6.77
N GLY A 393 14.76 20.87 6.69
CA GLY A 393 15.10 19.69 5.88
C GLY A 393 16.20 18.80 6.48
N GLU A 394 16.69 19.11 7.68
CA GLU A 394 17.79 18.36 8.32
C GLU A 394 17.33 17.05 8.96
N HIS A 395 16.11 17.01 9.48
CA HIS A 395 15.57 15.85 10.17
C HIS A 395 14.34 15.31 9.46
N TRP A 396 14.25 13.97 9.35
CA TRP A 396 13.13 13.28 8.72
C TRP A 396 12.56 12.23 9.65
N ALA A 397 11.26 12.28 9.86
CA ALA A 397 10.52 11.20 10.50
C ALA A 397 10.08 10.21 9.44
N LEU A 398 10.54 8.97 9.54
CA LEU A 398 10.27 7.91 8.58
C LEU A 398 9.58 6.73 9.26
N THR A 399 8.64 6.10 8.56
CA THR A 399 8.25 4.72 8.84
C THR A 399 9.10 3.81 7.96
N MET A 400 9.91 2.95 8.59
CA MET A 400 10.83 2.06 7.89
C MET A 400 10.63 0.61 8.29
N GLY A 401 10.61 -0.28 7.29
CA GLY A 401 10.51 -1.72 7.45
C GLY A 401 11.71 -2.48 6.87
N ASP A 402 11.74 -3.78 7.13
CA ASP A 402 12.62 -4.77 6.52
C ASP A 402 12.00 -6.17 6.65
N PRO A 403 12.58 -7.27 6.10
CA PRO A 403 11.96 -8.60 6.17
C PRO A 403 11.71 -9.14 7.59
N THR A 404 12.26 -8.49 8.62
CA THR A 404 12.09 -8.86 10.03
C THR A 404 11.33 -7.82 10.86
N THR A 405 11.05 -6.65 10.29
CA THR A 405 10.43 -5.50 10.96
C THR A 405 9.29 -4.93 10.12
N PRO A 406 8.02 -5.02 10.56
CA PRO A 406 6.87 -4.53 9.79
C PRO A 406 6.89 -3.01 9.50
N GLY A 407 7.43 -2.22 10.44
CA GLY A 407 7.57 -0.77 10.31
C GLY A 407 7.81 -0.12 11.65
N ASP A 408 9.00 0.48 11.80
CA ASP A 408 9.41 1.27 12.97
C ASP A 408 9.34 2.77 12.65
N LEU A 409 9.09 3.58 13.68
CA LEU A 409 9.30 5.02 13.57
C LEU A 409 10.78 5.33 13.75
N VAL A 410 11.38 5.94 12.75
CA VAL A 410 12.81 6.24 12.66
C VAL A 410 13.01 7.72 12.41
N LEU A 411 13.94 8.34 13.13
CA LEU A 411 14.48 9.65 12.78
C LEU A 411 15.71 9.46 11.89
N PHE A 412 15.71 10.11 10.76
CA PHE A 412 16.84 10.20 9.84
C PHE A 412 17.41 11.61 9.87
N ASP A 413 18.71 11.72 10.03
CA ASP A 413 19.48 12.97 9.96
C ASP A 413 20.13 13.08 8.57
N ALA A 414 19.75 14.09 7.81
CA ALA A 414 20.16 14.24 6.41
C ALA A 414 21.65 14.63 6.26
N GLY A 415 22.24 15.28 7.27
CA GLY A 415 23.63 15.68 7.28
C GLY A 415 24.58 14.52 7.58
N THR A 416 24.28 13.76 8.63
CA THR A 416 25.12 12.64 9.12
C THR A 416 24.71 11.30 8.54
N ARG A 417 23.52 11.20 7.93
CA ARG A 417 22.85 9.95 7.47
C ARG A 417 22.55 8.95 8.58
N ALA A 418 22.52 9.41 9.82
CA ALA A 418 22.23 8.56 10.97
C ALA A 418 20.73 8.21 11.00
N LEU A 419 20.47 6.93 11.30
CA LEU A 419 19.14 6.39 11.55
C LEU A 419 19.00 6.11 13.06
N LYS A 420 18.04 6.77 13.71
CA LYS A 420 17.72 6.56 15.12
C LYS A 420 16.30 6.01 15.24
N LYS A 421 16.15 4.79 15.74
CA LYS A 421 14.83 4.25 16.07
C LYS A 421 14.21 5.02 17.23
N LEU A 422 13.08 5.63 17.01
CA LEU A 422 12.28 6.33 18.02
C LEU A 422 11.24 5.40 18.65
N TYR A 423 10.66 4.49 17.86
CA TYR A 423 9.64 3.57 18.33
C TYR A 423 9.59 2.29 17.50
N GLY A 424 9.75 1.14 18.15
CA GLY A 424 9.55 -0.19 17.59
C GLY A 424 8.28 -0.82 18.15
N PRO A 425 7.11 -0.59 17.55
CA PRO A 425 5.82 -1.02 18.12
C PRO A 425 5.70 -2.53 18.27
N ASN A 426 6.44 -3.29 17.49
CA ASN A 426 6.36 -4.74 17.44
C ASN A 426 7.55 -5.45 18.09
N ASP A 427 8.51 -4.72 18.67
CA ASP A 427 9.72 -5.30 19.27
C ASP A 427 9.40 -6.38 20.32
N ALA A 428 8.43 -6.08 21.21
CA ALA A 428 8.02 -7.02 22.25
C ALA A 428 7.35 -8.28 21.70
N LEU A 429 6.54 -8.16 20.65
CA LEU A 429 5.91 -9.28 19.97
C LEU A 429 6.96 -10.16 19.29
N LEU A 430 7.80 -9.53 18.48
CA LEU A 430 8.79 -10.23 17.63
C LEU A 430 9.92 -10.87 18.42
N SER A 431 10.27 -10.32 19.59
CA SER A 431 11.27 -10.94 20.48
C SER A 431 10.88 -12.35 20.96
N GLY A 432 9.57 -12.65 21.01
CA GLY A 432 9.05 -13.98 21.34
C GLY A 432 8.79 -14.90 20.16
N ILE A 433 9.19 -14.51 18.94
CA ILE A 433 8.90 -15.23 17.70
C ILE A 433 10.18 -15.57 16.94
N GLN A 434 10.31 -16.82 16.52
CA GLN A 434 11.35 -17.26 15.59
C GLN A 434 10.91 -16.95 14.16
N LEU A 435 11.52 -15.96 13.55
CA LEU A 435 11.24 -15.57 12.17
C LEU A 435 12.00 -16.43 11.16
N GLY A 436 11.40 -16.62 10.00
CA GLY A 436 12.08 -17.17 8.82
C GLY A 436 13.18 -16.22 8.33
N ARG A 437 14.24 -16.78 7.77
CA ARG A 437 15.39 -16.01 7.24
C ARG A 437 15.24 -15.81 5.75
N VAL A 438 15.41 -14.59 5.30
CA VAL A 438 15.32 -14.21 3.88
C VAL A 438 16.74 -14.22 3.28
N GLU A 439 16.86 -14.85 2.11
CA GLU A 439 18.06 -14.83 1.26
C GLU A 439 17.65 -14.33 -0.12
N ALA A 440 18.25 -13.23 -0.58
CA ALA A 440 18.09 -12.73 -1.95
C ALA A 440 19.01 -13.50 -2.90
N PHE A 441 18.54 -13.71 -4.15
CA PHE A 441 19.34 -14.33 -5.20
C PHE A 441 18.98 -13.76 -6.56
N TRP A 442 19.89 -13.94 -7.51
CA TRP A 442 19.67 -13.59 -8.92
C TRP A 442 19.88 -14.85 -9.78
N TYR A 443 19.08 -14.97 -10.82
CA TYR A 443 19.17 -16.08 -11.76
C TYR A 443 18.91 -15.61 -13.19
N PRO A 444 19.49 -16.29 -14.19
CA PRO A 444 19.16 -16.05 -15.58
C PRO A 444 17.84 -16.75 -15.93
N SER A 445 16.97 -16.04 -16.65
CA SER A 445 15.79 -16.65 -17.28
C SER A 445 16.19 -17.39 -18.54
N PHE A 446 15.20 -17.92 -19.25
CA PHE A 446 15.36 -18.73 -20.47
C PHE A 446 16.10 -18.02 -21.61
N ASP A 447 16.07 -16.70 -21.65
CA ASP A 447 16.71 -15.82 -22.65
C ASP A 447 17.94 -15.07 -22.13
N GLY A 448 18.35 -15.36 -20.89
CA GLY A 448 19.47 -14.71 -20.23
C GLY A 448 19.11 -13.46 -19.44
N GLN A 449 17.84 -12.98 -19.50
CA GLN A 449 17.38 -11.87 -18.65
C GLN A 449 17.62 -12.21 -17.18
N ARG A 450 18.25 -11.28 -16.45
CA ARG A 450 18.50 -11.48 -15.01
C ARG A 450 17.25 -11.13 -14.21
N ILE A 451 16.83 -12.08 -13.39
CA ILE A 451 15.65 -11.97 -12.52
C ILE A 451 16.09 -12.04 -11.07
N GLN A 452 15.53 -11.17 -10.22
CA GLN A 452 15.76 -11.20 -8.78
C GLN A 452 14.67 -12.00 -8.07
N GLY A 453 15.07 -12.77 -7.06
CA GLY A 453 14.18 -13.51 -6.20
C GLY A 453 14.69 -13.59 -4.77
N TRP A 454 13.84 -14.10 -3.90
CA TRP A 454 14.13 -14.32 -2.48
C TRP A 454 13.61 -15.68 -2.06
N ILE A 455 14.29 -16.25 -1.07
CA ILE A 455 13.88 -17.47 -0.39
C ILE A 455 13.74 -17.15 1.08
N MET A 456 12.52 -17.23 1.61
CA MET A 456 12.31 -17.23 3.05
C MET A 456 12.40 -18.67 3.54
N LYS A 457 13.40 -18.94 4.40
CA LYS A 457 13.68 -20.26 4.95
C LYS A 457 13.01 -20.43 6.31
N PRO A 458 12.52 -21.64 6.66
CA PRO A 458 12.05 -21.93 8.00
C PRO A 458 13.08 -21.55 9.08
N PRO A 459 12.65 -21.16 10.29
CA PRO A 459 13.59 -20.79 11.36
C PRO A 459 14.61 -21.88 11.72
N ASP A 460 14.24 -23.17 11.61
CA ASP A 460 15.09 -24.33 11.86
C ASP A 460 15.69 -24.94 10.58
N PHE A 461 15.82 -24.15 9.53
CA PHE A 461 16.33 -24.61 8.25
C PHE A 461 17.73 -25.24 8.38
N THR A 462 17.87 -26.43 7.76
CA THR A 462 19.16 -27.10 7.55
C THR A 462 19.29 -27.54 6.10
N PRO A 463 20.44 -27.37 5.45
CA PRO A 463 20.60 -27.67 4.02
C PRO A 463 20.55 -29.17 3.68
N THR A 464 20.63 -30.05 4.69
CA THR A 464 20.58 -31.51 4.53
C THR A 464 19.16 -32.07 4.50
N ARG A 465 18.18 -31.31 4.90
CA ARG A 465 16.76 -31.68 4.89
C ARG A 465 16.08 -31.17 3.62
N ARG A 466 15.10 -31.92 3.10
CA ARG A 466 14.25 -31.48 1.98
C ARG A 466 12.95 -30.89 2.50
N TYR A 467 12.60 -29.73 1.96
CA TYR A 467 11.43 -28.94 2.36
C TYR A 467 10.40 -28.85 1.24
N PRO A 468 9.12 -28.77 1.57
CA PRO A 468 8.11 -28.35 0.60
C PRO A 468 8.35 -26.87 0.23
N LEU A 469 8.04 -26.52 -1.04
CA LEU A 469 8.22 -25.19 -1.59
C LEU A 469 6.86 -24.56 -1.89
N VAL A 470 6.69 -23.28 -1.55
CA VAL A 470 5.60 -22.41 -1.96
C VAL A 470 6.17 -21.32 -2.86
N LEU A 471 5.84 -21.32 -4.15
CA LEU A 471 6.07 -20.16 -5.03
C LEU A 471 4.94 -19.16 -4.81
N ASN A 472 5.25 -17.96 -4.32
CA ASN A 472 4.30 -16.86 -4.20
C ASN A 472 4.56 -15.82 -5.29
N ILE A 473 3.52 -15.45 -6.04
CA ILE A 473 3.59 -14.54 -7.18
C ILE A 473 2.87 -13.25 -6.81
N HIS A 474 3.56 -12.09 -6.93
CA HIS A 474 2.94 -10.78 -6.66
C HIS A 474 1.87 -10.43 -7.69
N GLY A 475 0.93 -9.57 -7.29
CA GLY A 475 -0.05 -8.96 -8.18
C GLY A 475 0.54 -7.80 -8.99
N GLY A 476 -0.29 -7.09 -9.65
CA GLY A 476 0.07 -6.05 -10.62
C GLY A 476 -0.43 -6.45 -12.00
N PRO A 477 0.42 -6.54 -13.03
CA PRO A 477 1.82 -7.01 -13.04
C PRO A 477 2.85 -6.00 -12.55
N HIS A 478 2.62 -4.71 -12.73
CA HIS A 478 3.54 -3.65 -12.34
C HIS A 478 3.50 -3.41 -10.82
N ALA A 479 4.25 -4.23 -10.11
CA ALA A 479 4.52 -4.20 -8.68
C ALA A 479 5.88 -4.86 -8.43
N ALA A 480 6.36 -4.86 -7.20
CA ALA A 480 7.57 -5.58 -6.83
C ALA A 480 7.46 -6.16 -5.42
N PHE A 481 7.97 -7.37 -5.22
CA PHE A 481 8.40 -7.85 -3.93
C PHE A 481 9.79 -7.30 -3.59
N GLY A 482 10.17 -7.37 -2.31
CA GLY A 482 11.49 -6.91 -1.89
C GLY A 482 11.76 -7.08 -0.41
N ALA A 483 12.52 -6.14 0.12
CA ALA A 483 12.96 -6.14 1.52
C ALA A 483 11.87 -5.59 2.46
N ALA A 484 10.65 -6.17 2.39
CA ALA A 484 9.52 -5.86 3.25
C ALA A 484 9.15 -7.04 4.16
N PHE A 485 8.51 -6.74 5.28
CA PHE A 485 7.95 -7.77 6.15
C PHE A 485 6.67 -8.34 5.51
N MET A 486 6.56 -9.67 5.47
CA MET A 486 5.39 -10.38 4.97
C MET A 486 4.89 -11.36 6.02
N HIS A 487 3.76 -11.07 6.65
CA HIS A 487 3.16 -11.95 7.66
C HIS A 487 2.78 -13.31 7.08
N GLU A 488 2.17 -13.33 5.90
CA GLU A 488 1.84 -14.56 5.18
C GLU A 488 3.08 -15.46 4.99
N PHE A 489 4.21 -14.87 4.58
CA PHE A 489 5.42 -15.64 4.35
C PHE A 489 6.05 -16.13 5.65
N GLN A 490 6.01 -15.32 6.71
CA GLN A 490 6.51 -15.70 8.02
C GLN A 490 5.68 -16.84 8.65
N VAL A 491 4.35 -16.84 8.46
CA VAL A 491 3.46 -17.94 8.89
C VAL A 491 3.81 -19.22 8.13
N LEU A 492 3.92 -19.16 6.81
CA LEU A 492 4.25 -20.34 5.99
C LEU A 492 5.66 -20.86 6.32
N ALA A 493 6.66 -19.99 6.48
CA ALA A 493 8.00 -20.39 6.90
C ALA A 493 8.00 -20.99 8.32
N GLY A 494 7.21 -20.42 9.24
CA GLY A 494 6.97 -20.96 10.57
C GLY A 494 6.37 -22.36 10.54
N ALA A 495 5.51 -22.64 9.58
CA ALA A 495 4.92 -23.97 9.37
C ALA A 495 5.87 -24.98 8.67
N GLY A 496 7.05 -24.54 8.24
CA GLY A 496 8.08 -25.41 7.68
C GLY A 496 8.17 -25.42 6.16
N TYR A 497 7.55 -24.46 5.48
CA TYR A 497 7.65 -24.28 4.04
C TYR A 497 8.83 -23.37 3.66
N LEU A 498 9.48 -23.66 2.55
CA LEU A 498 10.32 -22.68 1.84
C LEU A 498 9.39 -21.78 1.04
N VAL A 499 9.41 -20.48 1.28
CA VAL A 499 8.64 -19.52 0.49
C VAL A 499 9.57 -18.84 -0.50
N VAL A 500 9.30 -19.06 -1.79
CA VAL A 500 10.05 -18.47 -2.90
C VAL A 500 9.19 -17.40 -3.55
N TYR A 501 9.76 -16.23 -3.76
CA TYR A 501 9.10 -15.11 -4.43
C TYR A 501 10.10 -14.38 -5.31
N THR A 502 9.66 -13.93 -6.47
CA THR A 502 10.53 -13.34 -7.48
C THR A 502 9.87 -12.13 -8.12
N ASN A 503 10.67 -11.28 -8.74
CA ASN A 503 10.19 -10.18 -9.56
C ASN A 503 10.42 -10.53 -11.05
N PRO A 504 9.46 -11.20 -11.71
CA PRO A 504 9.57 -11.50 -13.12
C PRO A 504 9.53 -10.22 -13.96
N ARG A 505 9.84 -10.32 -15.25
CA ARG A 505 9.65 -9.19 -16.19
C ARG A 505 8.25 -8.60 -16.06
N GLY A 506 8.12 -7.28 -16.20
CA GLY A 506 6.91 -6.54 -15.89
C GLY A 506 6.88 -5.95 -14.48
N SER A 507 7.76 -6.40 -13.56
CA SER A 507 7.86 -5.82 -12.22
C SER A 507 8.44 -4.42 -12.24
N THR A 508 8.01 -3.58 -11.28
CA THR A 508 8.57 -2.24 -11.04
C THR A 508 9.94 -2.33 -10.36
N THR A 509 10.65 -1.22 -10.25
CA THR A 509 11.97 -1.07 -9.58
C THR A 509 13.17 -1.65 -10.35
N TYR A 510 13.00 -1.98 -11.62
CA TYR A 510 14.06 -2.55 -12.49
C TYR A 510 14.26 -1.77 -13.79
N GLY A 511 13.68 -0.59 -13.94
CA GLY A 511 13.78 0.27 -15.10
C GLY A 511 12.60 0.15 -16.07
N GLN A 512 12.51 1.14 -16.97
CA GLN A 512 11.42 1.28 -17.94
C GLN A 512 11.30 0.06 -18.85
N GLU A 513 12.41 -0.40 -19.44
CA GLU A 513 12.39 -1.51 -20.38
C GLU A 513 11.96 -2.82 -19.72
N PHE A 514 12.45 -3.09 -18.51
CA PHE A 514 12.07 -4.29 -17.76
C PHE A 514 10.58 -4.28 -17.40
N GLY A 515 10.06 -3.15 -16.89
CA GLY A 515 8.64 -3.00 -16.57
C GLY A 515 7.76 -3.14 -17.82
N ASN A 516 8.12 -2.50 -18.93
CA ASN A 516 7.33 -2.51 -20.16
C ASN A 516 7.49 -3.79 -21.01
N SER A 517 8.42 -4.68 -20.68
CA SER A 517 8.72 -5.89 -21.48
C SER A 517 7.57 -6.87 -21.66
N ILE A 518 6.51 -6.75 -20.84
CA ILE A 518 5.29 -7.56 -20.93
C ILE A 518 4.20 -6.93 -21.80
N GLN A 519 4.41 -5.75 -22.35
CA GLN A 519 3.44 -5.11 -23.22
C GLN A 519 3.04 -6.06 -24.37
N TYR A 520 1.74 -6.26 -24.55
CA TYR A 520 1.13 -7.20 -25.50
C TYR A 520 1.53 -8.69 -25.32
N ARG A 521 2.08 -9.07 -24.16
CA ARG A 521 2.59 -10.42 -23.88
C ARG A 521 2.22 -10.97 -22.49
N TYR A 522 1.28 -10.35 -21.80
CA TYR A 522 0.88 -10.74 -20.44
C TYR A 522 -0.43 -11.55 -20.42
N PRO A 523 -0.45 -12.77 -19.83
CA PRO A 523 0.69 -13.57 -19.35
C PRO A 523 1.51 -14.15 -20.51
N GLY A 524 2.79 -14.43 -20.28
CA GLY A 524 3.70 -14.93 -21.31
C GLY A 524 5.09 -15.30 -20.79
N ASP A 525 6.10 -14.52 -21.15
CA ASP A 525 7.49 -14.77 -20.77
C ASP A 525 7.74 -14.56 -19.27
N ASP A 526 6.91 -13.81 -18.57
CA ASP A 526 6.87 -13.67 -17.10
C ASP A 526 6.64 -15.02 -16.41
N TYR A 527 5.77 -15.88 -16.95
CA TYR A 527 5.62 -17.26 -16.49
C TYR A 527 6.93 -18.06 -16.61
N ARG A 528 7.68 -17.87 -17.71
CA ARG A 528 8.95 -18.57 -17.93
C ARG A 528 10.02 -18.12 -16.93
N ASP A 529 10.02 -16.82 -16.56
CA ASP A 529 10.86 -16.29 -15.48
C ASP A 529 10.57 -16.99 -14.15
N LEU A 530 9.30 -17.13 -13.79
CA LEU A 530 8.88 -17.84 -12.57
C LEU A 530 9.36 -19.28 -12.54
N MET A 531 9.21 -20.01 -13.66
CA MET A 531 9.65 -21.41 -13.75
C MET A 531 11.17 -21.55 -13.65
N ALA A 532 11.93 -20.63 -14.27
CA ALA A 532 13.39 -20.59 -14.14
C ALA A 532 13.82 -20.32 -12.68
N GLY A 533 13.09 -19.47 -11.95
CA GLY A 533 13.32 -19.22 -10.52
C GLY A 533 13.08 -20.46 -9.66
N VAL A 534 12.01 -21.20 -9.91
CA VAL A 534 11.76 -22.48 -9.24
C VAL A 534 12.87 -23.49 -9.54
N ASP A 535 13.31 -23.59 -10.80
CA ASP A 535 14.41 -24.50 -11.19
C ASP A 535 15.72 -24.16 -10.47
N GLU A 536 16.04 -22.88 -10.36
CA GLU A 536 17.23 -22.42 -9.63
C GLU A 536 17.19 -22.82 -8.16
N VAL A 537 16.04 -22.69 -7.49
CA VAL A 537 15.91 -23.08 -6.07
C VAL A 537 15.93 -24.61 -5.91
N VAL A 538 15.31 -25.36 -6.83
CA VAL A 538 15.34 -26.84 -6.82
C VAL A 538 16.77 -27.38 -6.98
N LYS A 539 17.60 -26.77 -7.83
CA LYS A 539 19.02 -27.13 -8.05
C LYS A 539 19.85 -27.05 -6.76
N ARG A 540 19.43 -26.25 -5.76
CA ARG A 540 20.13 -26.12 -4.47
C ARG A 540 20.04 -27.38 -3.59
N GLY A 541 19.20 -28.36 -3.94
CA GLY A 541 19.17 -29.71 -3.37
C GLY A 541 18.36 -29.88 -2.08
N TYR A 542 17.82 -28.81 -1.49
CA TYR A 542 17.02 -28.85 -0.26
C TYR A 542 15.50 -28.71 -0.51
N VAL A 543 15.05 -28.70 -1.75
CA VAL A 543 13.62 -28.74 -2.11
C VAL A 543 13.19 -30.18 -2.37
N ASP A 544 11.98 -30.52 -1.93
CA ASP A 544 11.30 -31.75 -2.36
C ASP A 544 10.45 -31.42 -3.60
N PRO A 545 10.86 -31.84 -4.80
CA PRO A 545 10.16 -31.50 -6.04
C PRO A 545 8.76 -32.11 -6.18
N LYS A 546 8.40 -33.06 -5.30
CA LYS A 546 7.04 -33.63 -5.24
C LYS A 546 6.11 -32.86 -4.33
N ARG A 547 6.64 -31.90 -3.55
CA ARG A 547 5.88 -31.09 -2.61
C ARG A 547 6.07 -29.60 -2.89
N MET A 548 5.73 -29.19 -4.11
CA MET A 548 5.76 -27.80 -4.52
C MET A 548 4.33 -27.29 -4.72
N SER A 549 4.09 -26.05 -4.35
CA SER A 549 2.83 -25.32 -4.60
C SER A 549 3.11 -23.98 -5.24
N VAL A 550 2.08 -23.43 -5.88
CA VAL A 550 2.08 -22.09 -6.46
C VAL A 550 0.88 -21.31 -5.94
N CYS A 551 1.08 -20.05 -5.61
CA CYS A 551 -0.01 -19.18 -5.20
C CYS A 551 0.28 -17.72 -5.57
N GLY A 552 -0.76 -16.89 -5.56
CA GLY A 552 -0.67 -15.47 -5.77
C GLY A 552 -2.03 -14.81 -5.84
N GLY A 553 -2.04 -13.48 -5.72
CA GLY A 553 -3.25 -12.67 -5.76
C GLY A 553 -3.26 -11.69 -6.94
N SER A 554 -4.47 -11.36 -7.46
CA SER A 554 -4.62 -10.41 -8.57
C SER A 554 -3.86 -10.86 -9.84
N GLY A 555 -2.94 -10.08 -10.37
CA GLY A 555 -2.02 -10.52 -11.42
C GLY A 555 -1.24 -11.79 -11.05
N GLY A 556 -0.85 -11.96 -9.78
CA GLY A 556 -0.27 -13.22 -9.28
C GLY A 556 -1.26 -14.38 -9.30
N GLY A 557 -2.56 -14.11 -9.10
CA GLY A 557 -3.63 -15.10 -9.25
C GLY A 557 -3.84 -15.48 -10.71
N LEU A 558 -3.76 -14.55 -11.65
CA LEU A 558 -3.73 -14.82 -13.08
C LEU A 558 -2.58 -15.77 -13.43
N LEU A 559 -1.36 -15.43 -12.98
CA LEU A 559 -0.16 -16.23 -13.24
C LEU A 559 -0.20 -17.60 -12.53
N THR A 560 -0.84 -17.69 -11.37
CA THR A 560 -1.12 -18.99 -10.71
C THR A 560 -2.03 -19.86 -11.59
N ASN A 561 -3.14 -19.31 -12.07
CA ASN A 561 -4.05 -20.00 -12.98
C ASN A 561 -3.34 -20.38 -14.29
N TRP A 562 -2.54 -19.47 -14.85
CA TRP A 562 -1.75 -19.73 -16.04
C TRP A 562 -0.75 -20.86 -15.82
N THR A 563 -0.04 -20.85 -14.71
CA THR A 563 0.95 -21.86 -14.36
C THR A 563 0.35 -23.26 -14.34
N ILE A 564 -0.75 -23.47 -13.60
CA ILE A 564 -1.35 -24.82 -13.49
C ILE A 564 -2.04 -25.30 -14.76
N THR A 565 -2.28 -24.40 -15.73
CA THR A 565 -2.77 -24.79 -17.08
C THR A 565 -1.64 -25.13 -18.05
N HIS A 566 -0.36 -24.86 -17.68
CA HIS A 566 0.81 -25.04 -18.55
C HIS A 566 1.86 -26.01 -17.98
N THR A 567 1.72 -26.43 -16.72
CA THR A 567 2.60 -27.43 -16.10
C THR A 567 1.87 -28.20 -15.00
N ASP A 568 2.27 -29.45 -14.77
CA ASP A 568 1.79 -30.34 -13.71
C ASP A 568 2.77 -30.48 -12.53
N ARG A 569 3.79 -29.61 -12.44
CA ARG A 569 4.87 -29.65 -11.43
C ARG A 569 4.38 -29.44 -10.00
N PHE A 570 3.24 -28.77 -9.82
CA PHE A 570 2.77 -28.33 -8.52
C PHE A 570 1.72 -29.28 -7.96
N ALA A 571 1.94 -29.73 -6.73
CA ALA A 571 1.03 -30.63 -6.02
C ALA A 571 -0.23 -29.91 -5.50
N ALA A 572 -0.21 -28.57 -5.38
CA ALA A 572 -1.35 -27.76 -5.01
C ALA A 572 -1.19 -26.32 -5.53
N ALA A 573 -2.31 -25.61 -5.66
CA ALA A 573 -2.32 -24.19 -5.99
C ALA A 573 -3.37 -23.43 -5.17
N VAL A 574 -3.10 -22.16 -4.89
CA VAL A 574 -4.08 -21.22 -4.34
C VAL A 574 -4.08 -19.95 -5.19
N THR A 575 -5.20 -19.65 -5.82
CA THR A 575 -5.41 -18.42 -6.57
C THR A 575 -6.33 -17.49 -5.79
N ASP A 576 -5.91 -16.26 -5.57
CA ASP A 576 -6.61 -15.29 -4.73
C ASP A 576 -6.97 -14.05 -5.57
N ARG A 577 -8.22 -13.55 -5.48
CA ARG A 577 -8.70 -12.38 -6.25
C ARG A 577 -8.19 -12.36 -7.70
N CYS A 578 -8.31 -13.49 -8.38
CA CYS A 578 -7.65 -13.78 -9.64
C CYS A 578 -8.35 -13.18 -10.85
N VAL A 579 -7.61 -13.11 -11.96
CA VAL A 579 -8.16 -13.03 -13.32
C VAL A 579 -8.05 -14.40 -13.97
N SER A 580 -9.10 -14.84 -14.66
CA SER A 580 -9.13 -16.11 -15.38
C SER A 580 -9.64 -15.99 -16.81
N GLU A 581 -10.39 -14.91 -17.10
CA GLU A 581 -11.01 -14.67 -18.41
C GLU A 581 -10.94 -13.19 -18.75
N TRP A 582 -10.18 -12.83 -19.78
CA TRP A 582 -9.85 -11.45 -20.09
C TRP A 582 -11.00 -10.65 -20.73
N ILE A 583 -11.90 -11.28 -21.49
CA ILE A 583 -13.00 -10.55 -22.15
C ILE A 583 -13.95 -9.98 -21.11
N SER A 584 -14.42 -10.82 -20.18
CA SER A 584 -15.30 -10.33 -19.11
C SER A 584 -14.60 -9.39 -18.14
N PHE A 585 -13.29 -9.61 -17.89
CA PHE A 585 -12.49 -8.67 -17.11
C PHE A 585 -12.45 -7.28 -17.74
N TYR A 586 -12.19 -7.20 -19.07
CA TYR A 586 -12.17 -5.93 -19.82
C TYR A 586 -13.44 -5.12 -19.64
N TYR A 587 -14.61 -5.79 -19.60
CA TYR A 587 -15.92 -5.12 -19.51
C TYR A 587 -16.43 -4.92 -18.09
N SER A 588 -15.81 -5.49 -17.06
CA SER A 588 -16.38 -5.51 -15.71
C SER A 588 -15.45 -5.05 -14.59
N ALA A 589 -14.16 -4.80 -14.85
CA ALA A 589 -13.25 -4.20 -13.90
C ALA A 589 -13.65 -2.75 -13.56
N ASP A 590 -13.16 -2.24 -12.44
CA ASP A 590 -13.44 -0.88 -11.96
C ASP A 590 -12.63 0.21 -12.67
N PHE A 591 -11.79 -0.19 -13.61
CA PHE A 591 -11.00 0.67 -14.48
C PHE A 591 -11.13 0.21 -15.94
N THR A 592 -10.73 1.05 -16.88
CA THR A 592 -10.81 0.74 -18.30
C THR A 592 -9.46 0.31 -18.86
N LEU A 593 -9.51 -0.57 -19.88
CA LEU A 593 -8.38 -0.95 -20.71
C LEU A 593 -8.60 -0.42 -22.13
N PHE A 594 -9.16 0.79 -22.27
CA PHE A 594 -9.50 1.36 -23.58
C PHE A 594 -8.28 1.74 -24.39
N ARG A 595 -7.13 1.89 -23.73
CA ARG A 595 -5.84 2.11 -24.40
C ARG A 595 -5.11 0.80 -24.66
N PRO A 596 -4.31 0.72 -25.72
CA PRO A 596 -3.43 -0.42 -25.97
C PRO A 596 -2.31 -0.50 -24.93
N THR A 597 -2.52 -1.27 -23.87
CA THR A 597 -1.52 -1.53 -22.81
C THR A 597 -1.09 -2.97 -22.80
N TRP A 598 -2.01 -3.88 -22.41
CA TRP A 598 -1.77 -5.32 -22.42
C TRP A 598 -2.26 -6.00 -23.69
N PHE A 599 -3.20 -5.37 -24.42
CA PHE A 599 -3.78 -5.84 -25.67
C PHE A 599 -3.68 -4.74 -26.72
N LYS A 600 -3.45 -5.14 -27.99
CA LYS A 600 -3.33 -4.19 -29.10
C LYS A 600 -4.65 -3.58 -29.52
N LYS A 601 -5.73 -4.36 -29.37
CA LYS A 601 -7.06 -3.98 -29.80
C LYS A 601 -8.10 -4.36 -28.72
N PRO A 602 -9.25 -3.71 -28.68
CA PRO A 602 -10.33 -4.12 -27.79
C PRO A 602 -10.91 -5.50 -28.19
N PRO A 603 -11.57 -6.23 -27.26
CA PRO A 603 -12.01 -7.61 -27.52
C PRO A 603 -13.13 -7.72 -28.57
N PHE A 604 -13.85 -6.66 -28.89
CA PHE A 604 -14.85 -6.67 -29.98
C PHE A 604 -14.21 -6.54 -31.37
N GLU A 605 -12.92 -6.17 -31.47
CA GLU A 605 -12.16 -6.16 -32.72
C GLU A 605 -11.25 -7.38 -32.86
N ASP A 606 -10.63 -7.84 -31.77
CA ASP A 606 -9.77 -9.01 -31.73
C ASP A 606 -10.01 -9.86 -30.46
N PRO A 607 -11.09 -10.64 -30.40
CA PRO A 607 -11.38 -11.50 -29.27
C PRO A 607 -10.36 -12.64 -29.10
N GLN A 608 -9.69 -13.04 -30.19
CA GLN A 608 -8.80 -14.20 -30.17
C GLN A 608 -7.59 -13.99 -29.26
N GLU A 609 -6.99 -12.80 -29.27
CA GLU A 609 -5.87 -12.44 -28.39
C GLU A 609 -6.25 -12.58 -26.90
N TYR A 610 -7.49 -12.20 -26.53
CA TYR A 610 -8.03 -12.35 -25.17
C TYR A 610 -8.28 -13.81 -24.79
N ILE A 611 -8.85 -14.60 -25.69
CA ILE A 611 -9.12 -16.02 -25.47
C ILE A 611 -7.81 -16.79 -25.25
N GLU A 612 -6.80 -16.56 -26.08
CA GLU A 612 -5.50 -17.24 -26.01
C GLU A 612 -4.73 -16.93 -24.72
N ARG A 613 -4.94 -15.76 -24.13
CA ARG A 613 -4.30 -15.35 -22.87
C ARG A 613 -5.15 -15.58 -21.63
N SER A 614 -6.35 -16.11 -21.78
CA SER A 614 -7.25 -16.45 -20.68
C SER A 614 -6.96 -17.86 -20.13
N PRO A 615 -6.53 -18.01 -18.87
CA PRO A 615 -6.26 -19.32 -18.27
C PRO A 615 -7.43 -20.29 -18.36
N VAL A 616 -8.66 -19.81 -18.23
CA VAL A 616 -9.88 -20.66 -18.28
C VAL A 616 -10.00 -21.43 -19.60
N THR A 617 -9.47 -20.90 -20.71
CA THR A 617 -9.42 -21.59 -22.03
C THR A 617 -8.70 -22.91 -21.94
N TYR A 618 -7.74 -23.05 -21.05
CA TYR A 618 -6.90 -24.24 -20.88
C TYR A 618 -7.25 -25.05 -19.64
N ALA A 619 -8.42 -24.83 -19.03
CA ALA A 619 -8.85 -25.52 -17.80
C ALA A 619 -8.85 -27.05 -17.95
N SER A 620 -9.00 -27.60 -19.18
CA SER A 620 -8.92 -29.04 -19.44
C SER A 620 -7.55 -29.64 -19.13
N ARG A 621 -6.48 -28.84 -19.15
CA ARG A 621 -5.10 -29.28 -18.86
C ARG A 621 -4.77 -29.37 -17.38
N VAL A 622 -5.56 -28.73 -16.52
CA VAL A 622 -5.28 -28.65 -15.07
C VAL A 622 -5.39 -30.02 -14.43
N THR A 623 -4.33 -30.44 -13.75
CA THR A 623 -4.30 -31.64 -12.88
C THR A 623 -4.08 -31.27 -11.42
N THR A 624 -3.53 -30.09 -11.18
CA THR A 624 -3.22 -29.55 -9.85
C THR A 624 -4.50 -29.21 -9.07
N PRO A 625 -4.70 -29.70 -7.85
CA PRO A 625 -5.78 -29.26 -6.96
C PRO A 625 -5.71 -27.77 -6.74
N LEU A 626 -6.83 -27.06 -6.97
CA LEU A 626 -6.91 -25.60 -6.89
C LEU A 626 -7.86 -25.12 -5.79
N MET A 627 -7.37 -24.27 -4.90
CA MET A 627 -8.22 -23.43 -4.07
C MET A 627 -8.32 -22.04 -4.70
N ILE A 628 -9.54 -21.52 -4.81
CA ILE A 628 -9.85 -20.17 -5.27
C ILE A 628 -10.36 -19.37 -4.08
N ILE A 629 -9.68 -18.29 -3.73
CA ILE A 629 -10.12 -17.36 -2.68
C ILE A 629 -10.56 -16.07 -3.37
N HIS A 630 -11.77 -15.59 -3.06
CA HIS A 630 -12.28 -14.38 -3.70
C HIS A 630 -13.24 -13.60 -2.81
N SER A 631 -13.10 -12.28 -2.81
CA SER A 631 -13.98 -11.34 -2.10
C SER A 631 -15.21 -11.01 -2.96
N GLU A 632 -16.40 -10.93 -2.35
CA GLU A 632 -17.65 -10.75 -3.11
C GLU A 632 -17.82 -9.32 -3.64
N GLU A 633 -17.21 -8.33 -2.99
CA GLU A 633 -17.22 -6.93 -3.42
C GLU A 633 -15.91 -6.50 -4.10
N ASP A 634 -15.17 -7.47 -4.63
CA ASP A 634 -14.01 -7.20 -5.47
C ASP A 634 -14.46 -6.68 -6.83
N TRP A 635 -14.27 -5.39 -7.06
CA TRP A 635 -14.59 -4.78 -8.35
C TRP A 635 -13.35 -4.57 -9.23
N ARG A 636 -12.15 -4.70 -8.67
CA ARG A 636 -10.88 -4.65 -9.41
C ARG A 636 -10.70 -5.90 -10.26
N ALA A 637 -10.85 -7.07 -9.65
CA ALA A 637 -10.94 -8.36 -10.32
C ALA A 637 -12.28 -9.00 -9.90
N PRO A 638 -13.38 -8.73 -10.63
CA PRO A 638 -14.72 -9.13 -10.21
C PRO A 638 -14.83 -10.63 -9.94
N ILE A 639 -15.59 -11.01 -8.91
CA ILE A 639 -15.72 -12.40 -8.42
C ILE A 639 -16.07 -13.41 -9.50
N GLY A 640 -16.73 -12.98 -10.58
CA GLY A 640 -17.01 -13.80 -11.77
C GLY A 640 -15.74 -14.42 -12.37
N GLN A 641 -14.58 -13.80 -12.18
CA GLN A 641 -13.29 -14.36 -12.63
C GLN A 641 -12.95 -15.65 -11.88
N GLY A 642 -13.11 -15.67 -10.56
CA GLY A 642 -12.95 -16.88 -9.74
C GLY A 642 -14.01 -17.93 -10.03
N GLU A 643 -15.29 -17.52 -10.18
CA GLU A 643 -16.41 -18.42 -10.49
C GLU A 643 -16.23 -19.13 -11.85
N ALA A 644 -15.72 -18.40 -12.86
CA ALA A 644 -15.47 -18.99 -14.18
C ALA A 644 -14.45 -20.13 -14.09
N MET A 645 -13.31 -19.93 -13.44
CA MET A 645 -12.30 -20.97 -13.27
C MET A 645 -12.81 -22.13 -12.42
N PHE A 646 -13.51 -21.83 -11.32
CA PHE A 646 -14.11 -22.85 -10.44
C PHE A 646 -15.07 -23.76 -11.22
N ARG A 647 -16.03 -23.20 -11.94
CA ARG A 647 -17.03 -23.96 -12.71
C ARG A 647 -16.40 -24.76 -13.86
N ALA A 648 -15.41 -24.17 -14.56
CA ALA A 648 -14.71 -24.86 -15.63
C ALA A 648 -13.99 -26.12 -15.13
N LEU A 649 -13.42 -26.10 -13.93
CA LEU A 649 -12.78 -27.25 -13.30
C LEU A 649 -13.80 -28.26 -12.76
N LYS A 650 -14.85 -27.81 -12.07
CA LYS A 650 -15.90 -28.71 -11.51
C LYS A 650 -16.67 -29.45 -12.60
N GLN A 651 -16.99 -28.81 -13.73
CA GLN A 651 -17.62 -29.45 -14.87
C GLN A 651 -16.80 -30.64 -15.40
N GLN A 652 -15.48 -30.61 -15.21
CA GLN A 652 -14.54 -31.63 -15.62
C GLN A 652 -14.16 -32.59 -14.48
N HIS A 653 -14.92 -32.60 -13.38
CA HIS A 653 -14.67 -33.41 -12.17
C HIS A 653 -13.26 -33.23 -11.57
N LYS A 654 -12.65 -32.05 -11.74
CA LYS A 654 -11.34 -31.75 -11.18
C LYS A 654 -11.46 -31.24 -9.75
N THR A 655 -10.40 -31.46 -8.97
CA THR A 655 -10.35 -30.99 -7.57
C THR A 655 -10.22 -29.47 -7.53
N ALA A 656 -11.28 -28.80 -7.15
CA ALA A 656 -11.34 -27.35 -6.98
C ALA A 656 -12.26 -26.99 -5.80
N VAL A 657 -11.82 -26.04 -4.99
CA VAL A 657 -12.57 -25.46 -3.86
C VAL A 657 -12.61 -23.95 -4.03
N MET A 658 -13.74 -23.32 -3.71
CA MET A 658 -13.87 -21.87 -3.71
C MET A 658 -14.25 -21.37 -2.32
N VAL A 659 -13.43 -20.46 -1.79
CA VAL A 659 -13.65 -19.74 -0.52
C VAL A 659 -14.06 -18.31 -0.86
N ARG A 660 -15.24 -17.89 -0.40
CA ARG A 660 -15.81 -16.55 -0.67
C ARG A 660 -15.84 -15.74 0.60
N PHE A 661 -15.49 -14.45 0.49
CA PHE A 661 -15.52 -13.51 1.59
C PHE A 661 -16.56 -12.41 1.33
N PRO A 662 -17.78 -12.52 1.93
CA PRO A 662 -18.83 -11.51 1.77
C PRO A 662 -18.41 -10.15 2.35
N GLY A 663 -18.73 -9.04 1.66
CA GLY A 663 -18.43 -7.69 2.12
C GLY A 663 -16.96 -7.30 2.10
N GLU A 664 -16.08 -8.15 1.57
CA GLU A 664 -14.66 -7.83 1.33
C GLU A 664 -14.42 -7.46 -0.11
N ASN A 665 -13.40 -6.65 -0.33
CA ASN A 665 -12.99 -6.17 -1.65
C ASN A 665 -11.60 -6.71 -2.04
N HIS A 666 -10.98 -6.16 -3.07
CA HIS A 666 -9.67 -6.58 -3.58
C HIS A 666 -8.53 -6.47 -2.55
N GLU A 667 -8.70 -5.65 -1.51
CA GLU A 667 -7.66 -5.39 -0.51
C GLU A 667 -7.70 -6.35 0.69
N LEU A 668 -8.52 -7.39 0.69
CA LEU A 668 -8.70 -8.32 1.80
C LEU A 668 -7.39 -8.70 2.51
N SER A 669 -6.36 -9.13 1.77
CA SER A 669 -5.08 -9.60 2.35
C SER A 669 -4.26 -8.49 3.02
N ARG A 670 -4.49 -7.22 2.66
CA ARG A 670 -3.70 -6.06 3.10
C ARG A 670 -4.42 -5.22 4.15
N SER A 671 -5.70 -4.92 3.91
CA SER A 671 -6.47 -3.99 4.74
C SER A 671 -7.91 -4.43 5.02
N GLY A 672 -8.28 -5.66 4.65
CA GLY A 672 -9.58 -6.25 4.96
C GLY A 672 -9.82 -6.41 6.46
N THR A 673 -11.03 -6.83 6.81
CA THR A 673 -11.45 -7.10 8.19
C THR A 673 -10.45 -8.05 8.87
N PRO A 674 -9.97 -7.75 10.08
CA PRO A 674 -8.91 -8.53 10.74
C PRO A 674 -9.18 -10.05 10.81
N SER A 675 -10.39 -10.45 11.23
CA SER A 675 -10.76 -11.88 11.30
C SER A 675 -10.73 -12.57 9.94
N ARG A 676 -11.10 -11.85 8.86
CA ARG A 676 -11.14 -12.40 7.51
C ARG A 676 -9.74 -12.50 6.91
N ARG A 677 -8.82 -11.59 7.24
CA ARG A 677 -7.40 -11.74 6.90
C ARG A 677 -6.81 -13.00 7.53
N VAL A 678 -7.10 -13.24 8.82
CA VAL A 678 -6.68 -14.46 9.54
C VAL A 678 -7.30 -15.70 8.90
N GLN A 679 -8.62 -15.71 8.67
CA GLN A 679 -9.32 -16.84 8.03
C GLN A 679 -8.77 -17.15 6.64
N ARG A 680 -8.50 -16.09 5.82
CA ARG A 680 -7.89 -16.26 4.51
C ARG A 680 -6.56 -17.01 4.61
N LEU A 681 -5.70 -16.61 5.54
CA LEU A 681 -4.40 -17.22 5.72
C LEU A 681 -4.49 -18.65 6.30
N HIS A 682 -5.46 -18.93 7.18
CA HIS A 682 -5.80 -20.30 7.60
C HIS A 682 -6.15 -21.19 6.41
N HIS A 683 -6.93 -20.70 5.44
CA HIS A 683 -7.28 -21.48 4.25
C HIS A 683 -6.04 -21.80 3.41
N TYR A 684 -5.12 -20.85 3.21
CA TYR A 684 -3.82 -21.10 2.56
C TYR A 684 -3.03 -22.19 3.26
N HIS A 685 -2.80 -22.05 4.55
CA HIS A 685 -2.00 -22.96 5.36
C HIS A 685 -2.60 -24.37 5.36
N ARG A 686 -3.91 -24.50 5.61
CA ARG A 686 -4.60 -25.79 5.64
C ARG A 686 -4.65 -26.48 4.28
N TRP A 687 -4.78 -25.73 3.19
CA TRP A 687 -4.71 -26.28 1.85
C TRP A 687 -3.35 -26.89 1.55
N PHE A 688 -2.27 -26.16 1.89
CA PHE A 688 -0.91 -26.68 1.72
C PHE A 688 -0.61 -27.84 2.66
N ASP A 689 -1.08 -27.79 3.90
CA ASP A 689 -0.96 -28.91 4.86
C ASP A 689 -1.59 -30.20 4.31
N LYS A 690 -2.78 -30.11 3.67
CA LYS A 690 -3.44 -31.25 3.05
C LYS A 690 -2.59 -31.86 1.93
N TRP A 691 -2.15 -31.04 0.99
CA TRP A 691 -1.57 -31.53 -0.26
C TRP A 691 -0.04 -31.70 -0.23
N LEU A 692 0.67 -30.90 0.56
CA LEU A 692 2.14 -30.95 0.61
C LEU A 692 2.65 -31.70 1.84
N MET A 693 1.91 -31.67 2.95
CA MET A 693 2.32 -32.32 4.20
C MET A 693 1.56 -33.63 4.45
N GLY A 694 0.51 -33.92 3.69
CA GLY A 694 -0.34 -35.12 3.87
C GLY A 694 -1.12 -35.13 5.18
N LYS A 695 -1.38 -33.93 5.77
CA LYS A 695 -2.16 -33.82 7.00
C LYS A 695 -3.65 -34.05 6.72
N PRO A 696 -4.40 -34.70 7.65
CA PRO A 696 -5.82 -34.91 7.47
C PRO A 696 -6.59 -33.61 7.67
N VAL A 697 -6.94 -32.94 6.58
CA VAL A 697 -7.78 -31.74 6.57
C VAL A 697 -9.08 -32.09 5.86
N LYS A 698 -10.18 -32.17 6.61
CA LYS A 698 -11.50 -32.58 6.11
C LYS A 698 -12.35 -31.43 5.57
N ASP A 699 -12.02 -30.19 5.86
CA ASP A 699 -12.84 -29.01 5.53
C ASP A 699 -13.10 -28.83 4.02
N TYR A 700 -12.31 -29.51 3.20
CA TYR A 700 -12.35 -29.41 1.73
C TYR A 700 -12.71 -30.74 1.07
N ASP A 701 -13.15 -31.73 1.84
CA ASP A 701 -13.67 -32.99 1.33
C ASP A 701 -15.14 -32.82 0.95
N GLU A 702 -15.58 -33.42 -0.19
CA GLU A 702 -16.96 -33.43 -0.65
C GLU A 702 -17.76 -34.54 0.04
#